data_0d0ccac89699d4615db3fed169f655ad
#
_entry.id   0d0ccac89699d4615db3fed169f655ad
#
_cell.length_a   1.000
_cell.length_b   1.000
_cell.length_c   1.000
_cell.angle_alpha   90.00
_cell.angle_beta   90.00
_cell.angle_gamma   90.00
#
_symmetry.space_group_name_H-M   'P 1'
#
loop_
_entity.id
_entity.type
_entity.pdbx_description
1 polymer ?
#
loop_
_entity_poly.entity_id
_entity_poly.type
_entity_poly.pdbx_seq_one_letter_code
_entity_poly.pdbx_strand_id
1 'polypeptide(L)'
;MKKKLSLSFILPVSIILFIFLVLKVWPFGDKTILVIDSNTQYVSFINYLKTCFFGTNDFKYTFSATLGQNFIPLLGYYLMSPFNLITIFFKPENIKMVLTIIILIKIGLCGVTMEYYLQKKYPDKKTLLFSLSYALMSYNIFYMYHLMWLDAIILFPLIILGIDYIFEDKKPTLYIFTLALSIIFNYYIGVIVCLGSLIYFIYKLILENKNKEIIKFKVFIKYSISSLLGGFLSMFILLPSFFGLSSSKAVFSLSNLKFDILIPYFNVIAKMFTAATGNGETWHGGPMIACGMVIFILLIMFFLNKKIPKRNKIINAILLFCLATTFVVKPLDLLFHGLNTPNCFDFRHAFIFVFFEIIIACNSYMNLNYNKDDLKKVSIIICLISIIIYLYKFKFNVSTYGLTILLSFIIMIIIIHFLKKNKNISKVLLIIAIADLTINTTSGILTNIMPDKQSNSEFKNYVIKVDNIIKTLKEKDNSLYRMEKTFDREENINKNMLSINDSMIFDYNGISHFDSVTNKEVEKLMEKLGFRRLLTRAYYNKNGSTITSDMLLSIKYILSKNEYKNYTKIIQEEDLAIYQNPYYLSFGYKIKNDNIDIESNNPFLNQNNIVKAFTGINEDIYEYSPYTISYENVKKTNDTYQTNSIGILKYKIKITSPDELYFYISPPSEIQTTYKKAKMYINDTYYDDYFTKYNWGVISLGKHQIGTTIELKFEFEEQLEIKDTYFYYENIDILEKHYQELSKNQIDFKKITSSKLEGKINLDKSSKIFLNIPYDEGWTLLVDGEKIKLNPILNTLTSFELPSGNHTLTLTYTPKYSTLGIIISLITLLFSILYIILCDKIWNIYTKYKEIFNYLIIGVLTTLVSLVSYFILSRLLDISNNIYFIIANTISWILSVTFAYFTNKKFVFESKTKGKNALKEAFKFVTSRLATFIIDLVIMFILVKLIKINNDYAKIIVQIIVLVLNYIFSKLLVFTNKEKNKIDKKA
;
A
#
# COMPACT_ATOMS: atom_id res chain seq x y z
N MET A 1 -2.99 38.35 -2.53
CA MET A 1 -2.81 36.89 -2.65
C MET A 1 -1.43 36.42 -2.15
N LYS A 2 -0.28 36.89 -2.68
CA LYS A 2 1.08 36.41 -2.27
C LYS A 2 1.30 36.42 -0.73
N LYS A 3 1.04 37.53 -0.04
CA LYS A 3 1.20 37.61 1.44
C LYS A 3 0.36 36.56 2.19
N LYS A 4 -0.87 36.25 1.72
CA LYS A 4 -1.71 35.23 2.37
C LYS A 4 -1.16 33.82 2.16
N LEU A 5 -0.65 33.52 0.95
CA LEU A 5 0.00 32.24 0.65
C LEU A 5 1.27 32.06 1.47
N SER A 6 2.10 33.12 1.63
CA SER A 6 3.28 33.04 2.51
C SER A 6 2.89 32.78 3.97
N LEU A 7 1.85 33.47 4.47
CA LEU A 7 1.36 33.25 5.83
C LEU A 7 0.77 31.85 6.04
N SER A 8 0.07 31.30 5.03
CA SER A 8 -0.49 29.94 5.12
C SER A 8 0.57 28.85 5.10
N PHE A 9 1.79 29.16 4.66
CA PHE A 9 2.97 28.31 4.81
C PHE A 9 3.65 28.52 6.17
N ILE A 10 3.96 29.78 6.51
CA ILE A 10 4.81 30.10 7.66
C ILE A 10 4.11 29.74 8.98
N LEU A 11 2.81 30.06 9.13
CA LEU A 11 2.12 29.86 10.41
C LEU A 11 2.08 28.40 10.88
N PRO A 12 1.63 27.42 10.09
CA PRO A 12 1.61 26.02 10.54
C PRO A 12 3.02 25.50 10.83
N VAL A 13 4.01 25.87 10.02
CA VAL A 13 5.41 25.48 10.24
C VAL A 13 5.94 26.10 11.53
N SER A 14 5.66 27.38 11.79
CA SER A 14 6.11 28.08 13.02
C SER A 14 5.46 27.47 14.27
N ILE A 15 4.19 27.07 14.21
CA ILE A 15 3.51 26.41 15.33
C ILE A 15 4.19 25.07 15.65
N ILE A 16 4.49 24.25 14.63
CA ILE A 16 5.17 22.98 14.84
C ILE A 16 6.59 23.19 15.37
N LEU A 17 7.35 24.14 14.82
CA LEU A 17 8.69 24.47 15.30
C LEU A 17 8.68 24.97 16.74
N PHE A 18 7.69 25.76 17.14
CA PHE A 18 7.51 26.18 18.55
C PHE A 18 7.28 24.97 19.46
N ILE A 19 6.44 24.00 19.03
CA ILE A 19 6.21 22.75 19.77
C ILE A 19 7.51 21.93 19.83
N PHE A 20 8.28 21.86 18.73
CA PHE A 20 9.58 21.16 18.71
C PHE A 20 10.58 21.78 19.69
N LEU A 21 10.60 23.11 19.80
CA LEU A 21 11.43 23.83 20.79
C LEU A 21 11.08 23.39 22.22
N VAL A 22 9.80 23.37 22.57
CA VAL A 22 9.31 22.99 23.89
C VAL A 22 9.61 21.51 24.21
N LEU A 23 9.43 20.62 23.24
CA LEU A 23 9.59 19.17 23.40
C LEU A 23 11.03 18.67 23.17
N LYS A 24 11.96 19.56 22.85
CA LYS A 24 13.37 19.24 22.50
C LYS A 24 13.47 18.27 21.33
N VAL A 25 12.66 18.49 20.30
CA VAL A 25 12.74 17.79 19.01
C VAL A 25 13.73 18.53 18.11
N TRP A 26 14.45 17.83 17.25
CA TRP A 26 15.33 18.44 16.28
C TRP A 26 14.59 19.53 15.44
N PRO A 27 15.18 20.71 15.19
CA PRO A 27 16.58 21.15 15.43
C PRO A 27 16.88 21.69 16.84
N PHE A 28 15.96 21.71 17.77
CA PHE A 28 16.11 22.30 19.11
C PHE A 28 16.54 21.27 20.17
N GLY A 29 16.71 20.01 19.80
CA GLY A 29 17.15 18.92 20.62
C GLY A 29 17.47 17.69 19.78
N ASP A 30 17.67 16.53 20.39
CA ASP A 30 18.10 15.33 19.69
C ASP A 30 16.96 14.35 19.32
N LYS A 31 15.75 14.57 19.82
CA LYS A 31 14.61 13.69 19.53
C LYS A 31 14.17 13.80 18.07
N THR A 32 13.69 12.69 17.50
CA THR A 32 13.13 12.64 16.14
C THR A 32 11.62 12.47 16.14
N ILE A 33 10.97 12.92 15.05
CA ILE A 33 9.55 12.64 14.77
C ILE A 33 9.37 11.40 13.89
N LEU A 34 10.46 10.79 13.43
CA LEU A 34 10.41 9.61 12.57
C LEU A 34 10.32 8.36 13.43
N VAL A 35 9.13 7.85 13.57
CA VAL A 35 8.77 6.71 14.42
C VAL A 35 8.12 5.61 13.58
N ILE A 36 7.98 4.41 14.12
CA ILE A 36 7.28 3.28 13.51
C ILE A 36 7.82 3.01 12.08
N ASP A 37 6.95 3.01 11.06
CA ASP A 37 7.30 2.71 9.66
C ASP A 37 8.30 3.72 9.06
N SER A 38 8.27 4.98 9.48
CA SER A 38 9.24 5.95 8.96
C SER A 38 10.67 5.62 9.37
N ASN A 39 10.87 5.06 10.56
CA ASN A 39 12.19 4.65 11.03
C ASN A 39 12.60 3.27 10.51
N THR A 40 11.65 2.33 10.39
CA THR A 40 11.93 0.95 9.95
C THR A 40 12.00 0.79 8.43
N GLN A 41 11.23 1.59 7.69
CA GLN A 41 11.06 1.46 6.24
C GLN A 41 11.57 2.70 5.48
N TYR A 42 10.97 3.89 5.71
CA TYR A 42 11.15 5.03 4.81
C TYR A 42 12.56 5.60 4.84
N VAL A 43 13.18 5.63 6.01
CA VAL A 43 14.60 6.02 6.15
C VAL A 43 15.50 5.13 5.28
N SER A 44 15.24 3.82 5.26
CA SER A 44 16.01 2.85 4.47
C SER A 44 15.71 2.98 2.97
N PHE A 45 14.44 3.01 2.58
CA PHE A 45 14.02 3.07 1.18
C PHE A 45 14.47 4.35 0.49
N ILE A 46 14.40 5.48 1.19
CA ILE A 46 14.82 6.78 0.64
C ILE A 46 16.35 6.86 0.53
N ASN A 47 17.10 6.27 1.45
CA ASN A 47 18.55 6.13 1.28
C ASN A 47 18.90 5.28 0.05
N TYR A 48 18.17 4.18 -0.18
CA TYR A 48 18.38 3.34 -1.36
C TYR A 48 18.14 4.09 -2.68
N LEU A 49 17.22 5.05 -2.70
CA LEU A 49 16.96 5.88 -3.88
C LEU A 49 18.24 6.56 -4.40
N LYS A 50 19.14 6.98 -3.50
CA LYS A 50 20.42 7.60 -3.87
C LYS A 50 21.30 6.63 -4.65
N THR A 51 21.33 5.36 -4.30
CA THR A 51 22.14 4.34 -4.98
C THR A 51 21.61 4.02 -6.38
N CYS A 52 20.29 4.25 -6.63
CA CYS A 52 19.70 4.14 -7.96
C CYS A 52 20.12 5.29 -8.90
N PHE A 53 20.47 6.46 -8.36
CA PHE A 53 20.94 7.60 -9.18
C PHE A 53 22.45 7.59 -9.41
N PHE A 54 23.23 7.17 -8.40
CA PHE A 54 24.69 7.34 -8.38
C PHE A 54 25.49 6.04 -8.20
N GLY A 55 24.81 4.91 -7.98
CA GLY A 55 25.43 3.62 -7.76
C GLY A 55 25.17 2.61 -8.88
N THR A 56 25.33 1.35 -8.54
CA THR A 56 25.08 0.20 -9.44
C THR A 56 23.65 -0.34 -9.36
N ASN A 57 22.77 0.29 -8.57
CA ASN A 57 21.37 -0.08 -8.53
C ASN A 57 20.58 0.71 -9.58
N ASP A 58 19.39 0.20 -9.92
CA ASP A 58 18.46 0.86 -10.82
C ASP A 58 17.03 0.80 -10.29
N PHE A 59 16.08 1.39 -11.02
CA PHE A 59 14.68 1.48 -10.61
C PHE A 59 13.83 0.26 -10.94
N LYS A 60 14.42 -0.81 -11.50
CA LYS A 60 13.67 -1.98 -11.97
C LYS A 60 13.68 -3.12 -10.98
N TYR A 61 14.84 -3.43 -10.41
CA TYR A 61 15.06 -4.58 -9.52
C TYR A 61 15.95 -4.22 -8.33
N THR A 62 15.79 -4.93 -7.22
CA THR A 62 16.66 -4.78 -6.05
C THR A 62 17.05 -6.13 -5.48
N PHE A 63 18.32 -6.30 -5.12
CA PHE A 63 18.83 -7.42 -4.32
C PHE A 63 18.95 -7.08 -2.83
N SER A 64 18.67 -5.84 -2.43
CA SER A 64 18.72 -5.40 -1.04
C SER A 64 17.38 -5.67 -0.30
N ALA A 65 16.54 -6.53 -0.86
CA ALA A 65 15.25 -6.89 -0.28
C ALA A 65 14.98 -8.37 -0.51
N THR A 66 14.81 -9.14 0.55
CA THR A 66 14.58 -10.58 0.50
C THR A 66 15.63 -11.29 -0.40
N LEU A 67 15.23 -12.26 -1.21
CA LEU A 67 16.11 -12.89 -2.20
C LEU A 67 16.26 -12.06 -3.49
N GLY A 68 15.70 -10.86 -3.51
CA GLY A 68 15.56 -9.97 -4.65
C GLY A 68 14.09 -9.81 -5.06
N GLN A 69 13.73 -8.62 -5.53
CA GLN A 69 12.34 -8.34 -5.95
C GLN A 69 12.25 -7.23 -6.99
N ASN A 70 11.12 -7.22 -7.71
CA ASN A 70 10.71 -6.10 -8.55
C ASN A 70 10.59 -4.83 -7.70
N PHE A 71 11.35 -3.79 -8.07
CA PHE A 71 11.41 -2.54 -7.29
C PHE A 71 10.28 -1.55 -7.62
N ILE A 72 9.59 -1.70 -8.76
CA ILE A 72 8.56 -0.75 -9.22
C ILE A 72 7.37 -0.61 -8.24
N PRO A 73 6.81 -1.69 -7.64
CA PRO A 73 5.73 -1.54 -6.66
C PRO A 73 6.15 -0.75 -5.42
N LEU A 74 7.37 -0.97 -4.92
CA LEU A 74 7.93 -0.21 -3.79
C LEU A 74 8.17 1.25 -4.18
N LEU A 75 8.74 1.49 -5.36
CA LEU A 75 8.97 2.83 -5.91
C LEU A 75 7.65 3.62 -5.99
N GLY A 76 6.59 3.04 -6.59
CA GLY A 76 5.30 3.70 -6.80
C GLY A 76 4.50 3.94 -5.51
N TYR A 77 4.74 3.16 -4.44
CA TYR A 77 4.09 3.36 -3.16
C TYR A 77 4.84 4.34 -2.25
N TYR A 78 6.18 4.25 -2.17
CA TYR A 78 6.97 4.97 -1.15
C TYR A 78 7.80 6.14 -1.68
N LEU A 79 8.29 6.09 -2.94
CA LEU A 79 9.45 6.89 -3.34
C LEU A 79 9.19 7.92 -4.45
N MET A 80 8.04 7.91 -5.13
CA MET A 80 7.75 8.78 -6.27
C MET A 80 7.50 10.26 -5.91
N SER A 81 7.54 10.63 -4.63
CA SER A 81 7.43 12.03 -4.22
C SER A 81 8.63 12.85 -4.74
N PRO A 82 8.41 14.02 -5.40
CA PRO A 82 9.52 14.84 -5.88
C PRO A 82 10.38 15.41 -4.74
N PHE A 83 9.84 15.52 -3.54
CA PHE A 83 10.58 15.97 -2.37
C PHE A 83 11.66 14.97 -1.95
N ASN A 84 11.53 13.69 -2.27
CA ASN A 84 12.54 12.69 -1.99
C ASN A 84 13.85 12.97 -2.77
N LEU A 85 13.79 13.69 -3.90
CA LEU A 85 14.99 14.10 -4.65
C LEU A 85 15.90 15.03 -3.82
N ILE A 86 15.39 15.72 -2.82
CA ILE A 86 16.20 16.56 -1.93
C ILE A 86 17.21 15.68 -1.18
N THR A 87 16.85 14.46 -0.82
CA THR A 87 17.67 13.57 0.01
C THR A 87 18.93 13.07 -0.69
N ILE A 88 18.95 13.03 -2.02
CA ILE A 88 20.12 12.56 -2.79
C ILE A 88 21.38 13.44 -2.57
N PHE A 89 21.17 14.69 -2.14
CA PHE A 89 22.27 15.63 -1.87
C PHE A 89 22.86 15.50 -0.45
N PHE A 90 22.28 14.65 0.40
CA PHE A 90 22.69 14.49 1.78
C PHE A 90 23.30 13.09 2.01
N LYS A 91 24.16 12.99 3.04
CA LYS A 91 24.72 11.71 3.45
C LYS A 91 23.67 10.86 4.20
N PRO A 92 23.75 9.50 4.15
CA PRO A 92 22.80 8.61 4.80
C PRO A 92 22.58 8.88 6.30
N GLU A 93 23.63 9.24 7.03
CA GLU A 93 23.60 9.53 8.46
C GLU A 93 22.74 10.77 8.82
N ASN A 94 22.46 11.66 7.86
CA ASN A 94 21.65 12.87 8.06
C ASN A 94 20.20 12.72 7.60
N ILE A 95 19.80 11.57 7.12
CA ILE A 95 18.50 11.36 6.45
C ILE A 95 17.31 11.70 7.34
N LYS A 96 17.35 11.36 8.65
CA LYS A 96 16.26 11.66 9.58
C LYS A 96 16.00 13.18 9.70
N MET A 97 17.07 13.98 9.72
CA MET A 97 16.97 15.44 9.77
C MET A 97 16.36 15.99 8.48
N VAL A 98 16.79 15.49 7.33
CA VAL A 98 16.29 15.91 6.01
C VAL A 98 14.82 15.56 5.84
N LEU A 99 14.39 14.36 6.27
CA LEU A 99 12.99 13.96 6.20
C LEU A 99 12.11 14.80 7.13
N THR A 100 12.62 15.21 8.29
CA THR A 100 11.91 16.15 9.17
C THR A 100 11.65 17.49 8.47
N ILE A 101 12.65 18.04 7.76
CA ILE A 101 12.49 19.26 6.94
C ILE A 101 11.44 19.05 5.84
N ILE A 102 11.48 17.92 5.14
CA ILE A 102 10.52 17.59 4.07
C ILE A 102 9.09 17.55 4.63
N ILE A 103 8.88 16.94 5.80
CA ILE A 103 7.58 16.89 6.47
C ILE A 103 7.07 18.29 6.77
N LEU A 104 7.91 19.17 7.35
CA LEU A 104 7.55 20.56 7.63
C LEU A 104 7.17 21.34 6.35
N ILE A 105 7.93 21.15 5.27
CA ILE A 105 7.62 21.75 3.96
C ILE A 105 6.27 21.25 3.45
N LYS A 106 6.00 19.95 3.50
CA LYS A 106 4.73 19.37 3.04
C LYS A 106 3.53 19.87 3.83
N ILE A 107 3.63 19.97 5.15
CA ILE A 107 2.55 20.53 5.98
C ILE A 107 2.31 22.01 5.64
N GLY A 108 3.38 22.79 5.46
CA GLY A 108 3.26 24.17 5.00
C GLY A 108 2.57 24.27 3.64
N LEU A 109 2.90 23.38 2.70
CA LEU A 109 2.28 23.32 1.37
C LEU A 109 0.80 22.91 1.40
N CYS A 110 0.37 22.06 2.34
CA CYS A 110 -1.06 21.79 2.56
C CYS A 110 -1.82 23.11 2.85
N GLY A 111 -1.25 23.98 3.68
CA GLY A 111 -1.82 25.30 3.95
C GLY A 111 -1.86 26.18 2.70
N VAL A 112 -0.79 26.21 1.92
CA VAL A 112 -0.67 27.01 0.68
C VAL A 112 -1.71 26.61 -0.35
N THR A 113 -1.84 25.33 -0.64
CA THR A 113 -2.77 24.84 -1.67
C THR A 113 -4.23 25.04 -1.27
N MET A 114 -4.54 24.86 0.02
CA MET A 114 -5.88 25.16 0.53
C MET A 114 -6.17 26.67 0.51
N GLU A 115 -5.23 27.52 0.91
CA GLU A 115 -5.40 28.99 0.79
C GLU A 115 -5.54 29.42 -0.66
N TYR A 116 -4.77 28.85 -1.59
CA TYR A 116 -4.90 29.12 -3.01
C TYR A 116 -6.29 28.76 -3.54
N TYR A 117 -6.82 27.58 -3.19
CA TYR A 117 -8.19 27.17 -3.51
C TYR A 117 -9.23 28.15 -2.98
N LEU A 118 -9.13 28.51 -1.68
CA LEU A 118 -10.07 29.39 -1.03
C LEU A 118 -10.03 30.82 -1.59
N GLN A 119 -8.85 31.37 -1.93
CA GLN A 119 -8.72 32.68 -2.54
C GLN A 119 -9.26 32.72 -3.99
N LYS A 120 -9.24 31.59 -4.72
CA LYS A 120 -9.91 31.50 -6.02
C LYS A 120 -11.42 31.47 -5.87
N LYS A 121 -11.94 30.85 -4.83
CA LYS A 121 -13.37 30.74 -4.55
C LYS A 121 -13.96 31.99 -3.88
N TYR A 122 -13.18 32.63 -3.00
CA TYR A 122 -13.56 33.80 -2.21
C TYR A 122 -12.48 34.88 -2.31
N PRO A 123 -12.37 35.60 -3.44
CA PRO A 123 -11.33 36.61 -3.63
C PRO A 123 -11.33 37.63 -2.50
N ASP A 124 -10.13 38.02 -2.04
CA ASP A 124 -9.86 39.03 -1.02
C ASP A 124 -10.47 38.79 0.36
N LYS A 125 -11.19 37.70 0.59
CA LYS A 125 -11.73 37.33 1.91
C LYS A 125 -10.63 36.80 2.84
N LYS A 126 -10.89 36.86 4.16
CA LYS A 126 -9.99 36.38 5.21
C LYS A 126 -10.18 34.88 5.40
N THR A 127 -9.41 34.08 4.70
CA THR A 127 -9.52 32.61 4.62
C THR A 127 -8.42 31.87 5.39
N LEU A 128 -7.43 32.56 5.91
CA LEU A 128 -6.23 32.01 6.56
C LEU A 128 -6.55 31.03 7.72
N LEU A 129 -7.64 31.27 8.44
CA LEU A 129 -8.15 30.36 9.46
C LEU A 129 -8.37 28.94 8.90
N PHE A 130 -9.02 28.83 7.75
CA PHE A 130 -9.44 27.57 7.13
C PHE A 130 -8.24 26.84 6.51
N SER A 131 -7.30 27.57 5.93
CA SER A 131 -6.06 26.98 5.40
C SER A 131 -5.15 26.50 6.53
N LEU A 132 -5.10 27.19 7.66
CA LEU A 132 -4.38 26.75 8.86
C LEU A 132 -5.02 25.49 9.46
N SER A 133 -6.36 25.43 9.55
CA SER A 133 -7.09 24.23 9.99
C SER A 133 -6.85 23.03 9.11
N TYR A 134 -6.73 23.22 7.79
CA TYR A 134 -6.39 22.15 6.85
C TYR A 134 -4.93 21.67 7.02
N ALA A 135 -3.99 22.58 7.21
CA ALA A 135 -2.58 22.24 7.40
C ALA A 135 -2.34 21.47 8.70
N LEU A 136 -3.01 21.88 9.80
CA LEU A 136 -2.85 21.32 11.15
C LEU A 136 -3.98 20.39 11.59
N MET A 137 -4.78 19.86 10.65
CA MET A 137 -5.79 18.84 10.97
C MET A 137 -5.15 17.60 11.59
N SER A 138 -5.87 16.90 12.45
CA SER A 138 -5.37 15.70 13.13
C SER A 138 -4.79 14.68 12.16
N TYR A 139 -5.40 14.49 10.98
CA TYR A 139 -4.86 13.60 9.96
C TYR A 139 -3.40 13.90 9.62
N ASN A 140 -3.08 15.16 9.33
CA ASN A 140 -1.72 15.57 8.97
C ASN A 140 -0.75 15.40 10.14
N ILE A 141 -1.18 15.69 11.36
CA ILE A 141 -0.30 15.64 12.55
C ILE A 141 -0.06 14.19 12.99
N PHE A 142 -1.10 13.38 13.06
CA PHE A 142 -0.97 11.99 13.50
C PHE A 142 -0.29 11.09 12.46
N TYR A 143 -0.40 11.42 11.17
CA TYR A 143 0.19 10.66 10.07
C TYR A 143 1.36 11.38 9.38
N MET A 144 1.94 12.45 9.98
CA MET A 144 3.02 13.21 9.34
C MET A 144 4.27 12.39 9.06
N TYR A 145 4.53 11.34 9.84
CA TYR A 145 5.63 10.42 9.60
C TYR A 145 5.40 9.49 8.40
N HIS A 146 4.17 9.36 7.90
CA HIS A 146 3.85 8.76 6.60
C HIS A 146 3.97 9.81 5.48
N LEU A 147 5.17 10.35 5.32
CA LEU A 147 5.42 11.52 4.45
C LEU A 147 4.94 11.37 3.00
N MET A 148 4.83 10.13 2.47
CA MET A 148 4.32 9.86 1.12
C MET A 148 2.80 10.05 0.99
N TRP A 149 2.03 10.12 2.11
CA TRP A 149 0.60 10.40 2.03
C TRP A 149 0.32 11.90 1.89
N LEU A 150 1.20 12.74 2.43
CA LEU A 150 1.03 14.20 2.42
C LEU A 150 1.01 14.81 1.01
N ASP A 151 1.67 14.18 0.03
CA ASP A 151 1.65 14.67 -1.36
C ASP A 151 0.23 14.72 -1.95
N ALA A 152 -0.57 13.69 -1.71
CA ALA A 152 -1.95 13.64 -2.16
C ALA A 152 -2.82 14.70 -1.46
N ILE A 153 -2.55 14.97 -0.17
CA ILE A 153 -3.27 15.99 0.60
C ILE A 153 -2.92 17.40 0.10
N ILE A 154 -1.66 17.65 -0.25
CA ILE A 154 -1.23 18.88 -0.92
C ILE A 154 -1.97 19.09 -2.23
N LEU A 155 -2.12 18.03 -3.04
CA LEU A 155 -2.74 18.11 -4.37
C LEU A 155 -4.27 18.16 -4.31
N PHE A 156 -4.92 17.65 -3.26
CA PHE A 156 -6.36 17.52 -3.19
C PHE A 156 -7.13 18.84 -3.38
N PRO A 157 -6.80 19.96 -2.72
CA PRO A 157 -7.45 21.25 -2.98
C PRO A 157 -7.29 21.74 -4.43
N LEU A 158 -6.17 21.42 -5.09
CA LEU A 158 -5.92 21.78 -6.49
C LEU A 158 -6.75 20.91 -7.45
N ILE A 159 -6.90 19.62 -7.17
CA ILE A 159 -7.79 18.70 -7.88
C ILE A 159 -9.22 19.21 -7.82
N ILE A 160 -9.68 19.59 -6.62
CA ILE A 160 -11.02 20.15 -6.41
C ILE A 160 -11.21 21.48 -7.16
N LEU A 161 -10.20 22.36 -7.16
CA LEU A 161 -10.23 23.59 -7.96
C LEU A 161 -10.29 23.29 -9.46
N GLY A 162 -9.59 22.25 -9.90
CA GLY A 162 -9.65 21.77 -11.28
C GLY A 162 -11.05 21.30 -11.67
N ILE A 163 -11.78 20.63 -10.78
CA ILE A 163 -13.19 20.27 -10.98
C ILE A 163 -14.05 21.54 -11.03
N ASP A 164 -13.84 22.52 -10.14
CA ASP A 164 -14.53 23.80 -10.18
C ASP A 164 -14.36 24.49 -11.54
N TYR A 165 -13.17 24.47 -12.10
CA TYR A 165 -12.90 25.01 -13.45
C TYR A 165 -13.66 24.27 -14.55
N ILE A 166 -13.85 22.94 -14.44
CA ILE A 166 -14.70 22.18 -15.38
C ILE A 166 -16.14 22.68 -15.33
N PHE A 167 -16.70 22.93 -14.12
CA PHE A 167 -18.03 23.48 -13.96
C PHE A 167 -18.17 24.93 -14.47
N GLU A 168 -17.10 25.70 -14.41
CA GLU A 168 -17.01 27.07 -14.97
C GLU A 168 -16.72 27.08 -16.46
N ASP A 169 -16.73 25.94 -17.13
CA ASP A 169 -16.41 25.74 -18.55
C ASP A 169 -14.99 26.16 -18.94
N LYS A 170 -14.06 26.22 -17.99
CA LYS A 170 -12.62 26.44 -18.23
C LYS A 170 -11.93 25.17 -18.68
N LYS A 171 -10.68 25.30 -19.17
CA LYS A 171 -9.83 24.18 -19.57
C LYS A 171 -9.55 23.24 -18.39
N PRO A 172 -9.58 21.90 -18.58
CA PRO A 172 -9.43 20.92 -17.50
C PRO A 172 -7.96 20.64 -17.14
N THR A 173 -7.02 21.47 -17.57
CA THR A 173 -5.57 21.28 -17.40
C THR A 173 -5.17 21.00 -15.97
N LEU A 174 -5.64 21.85 -15.04
CA LEU A 174 -5.31 21.68 -13.61
C LEU A 174 -5.78 20.33 -13.09
N TYR A 175 -7.00 19.91 -13.41
CA TYR A 175 -7.57 18.65 -12.97
C TYR A 175 -6.79 17.45 -13.51
N ILE A 176 -6.52 17.39 -14.83
CA ILE A 176 -5.83 16.26 -15.47
C ILE A 176 -4.46 16.04 -14.83
N PHE A 177 -3.63 17.09 -14.74
CA PHE A 177 -2.26 16.94 -14.27
C PHE A 177 -2.17 16.74 -12.75
N THR A 178 -2.99 17.41 -11.94
CA THR A 178 -2.95 17.21 -10.49
C THR A 178 -3.49 15.84 -10.08
N LEU A 179 -4.48 15.30 -10.79
CA LEU A 179 -4.96 13.93 -10.58
C LEU A 179 -3.88 12.92 -10.97
N ALA A 180 -3.26 13.08 -12.14
CA ALA A 180 -2.15 12.22 -12.58
C ALA A 180 -1.00 12.23 -11.56
N LEU A 181 -0.55 13.40 -11.12
CA LEU A 181 0.52 13.54 -10.11
C LEU A 181 0.15 12.89 -8.78
N SER A 182 -1.11 12.99 -8.35
CA SER A 182 -1.56 12.33 -7.11
C SER A 182 -1.43 10.80 -7.19
N ILE A 183 -1.74 10.20 -8.34
CA ILE A 183 -1.59 8.76 -8.58
C ILE A 183 -0.11 8.38 -8.70
N ILE A 184 0.69 9.18 -9.42
CA ILE A 184 2.13 8.92 -9.62
C ILE A 184 2.88 8.98 -8.29
N PHE A 185 2.62 9.97 -7.44
CA PHE A 185 3.36 10.14 -6.20
C PHE A 185 3.05 9.05 -5.17
N ASN A 186 1.83 8.52 -5.17
CA ASN A 186 1.44 7.36 -4.39
C ASN A 186 0.17 6.75 -4.97
N TYR A 187 0.26 5.60 -5.64
CA TYR A 187 -0.90 4.99 -6.29
C TYR A 187 -2.01 4.61 -5.32
N TYR A 188 -1.69 4.25 -4.07
CA TYR A 188 -2.66 3.82 -3.08
C TYR A 188 -3.53 5.00 -2.59
N ILE A 189 -2.91 6.10 -2.14
CA ILE A 189 -3.66 7.31 -1.75
C ILE A 189 -4.29 7.96 -2.99
N GLY A 190 -3.68 7.80 -4.16
CA GLY A 190 -4.23 8.22 -5.45
C GLY A 190 -5.62 7.63 -5.72
N VAL A 191 -5.86 6.35 -5.39
CA VAL A 191 -7.21 5.74 -5.48
C VAL A 191 -8.19 6.45 -4.54
N ILE A 192 -7.79 6.76 -3.31
CA ILE A 192 -8.61 7.50 -2.34
C ILE A 192 -8.97 8.88 -2.89
N VAL A 193 -8.00 9.58 -3.47
CA VAL A 193 -8.20 10.89 -4.12
C VAL A 193 -9.14 10.79 -5.32
N CYS A 194 -9.04 9.74 -6.14
CA CYS A 194 -9.98 9.51 -7.25
C CYS A 194 -11.42 9.40 -6.74
N LEU A 195 -11.66 8.62 -5.68
CA LEU A 195 -12.99 8.50 -5.06
C LEU A 195 -13.43 9.84 -4.44
N GLY A 196 -12.54 10.55 -3.76
CA GLY A 196 -12.82 11.88 -3.21
C GLY A 196 -13.19 12.92 -4.29
N SER A 197 -12.51 12.87 -5.45
CA SER A 197 -12.80 13.73 -6.60
C SER A 197 -14.18 13.41 -7.20
N LEU A 198 -14.54 12.13 -7.28
CA LEU A 198 -15.87 11.67 -7.74
C LEU A 198 -16.97 12.12 -6.78
N ILE A 199 -16.77 11.97 -5.48
CA ILE A 199 -17.71 12.44 -4.45
C ILE A 199 -17.93 13.95 -4.58
N TYR A 200 -16.85 14.75 -4.73
CA TYR A 200 -16.96 16.19 -4.92
C TYR A 200 -17.69 16.55 -6.22
N PHE A 201 -17.37 15.85 -7.30
CA PHE A 201 -18.04 16.04 -8.59
C PHE A 201 -19.57 15.83 -8.49
N ILE A 202 -19.98 14.71 -7.89
CA ILE A 202 -21.41 14.39 -7.67
C ILE A 202 -22.06 15.43 -6.77
N TYR A 203 -21.42 15.76 -5.64
CA TYR A 203 -21.88 16.80 -4.71
C TYR A 203 -22.13 18.12 -5.44
N LYS A 204 -21.17 18.57 -6.22
CA LYS A 204 -21.28 19.84 -6.95
C LYS A 204 -22.35 19.79 -8.04
N LEU A 205 -22.48 18.67 -8.74
CA LEU A 205 -23.54 18.46 -9.75
C LEU A 205 -24.95 18.57 -9.14
N ILE A 206 -25.12 18.08 -7.92
CA ILE A 206 -26.39 18.17 -7.17
C ILE A 206 -26.59 19.61 -6.65
N LEU A 207 -25.54 20.24 -6.14
CA LEU A 207 -25.60 21.58 -5.52
C LEU A 207 -25.95 22.67 -6.56
N GLU A 208 -25.32 22.67 -7.73
CA GLU A 208 -25.41 23.73 -8.74
C GLU A 208 -26.63 23.60 -9.64
N ASN A 209 -27.67 22.93 -9.33
CA ASN A 209 -28.99 22.86 -10.03
C ASN A 209 -29.09 23.64 -11.39
N LYS A 210 -28.13 23.41 -12.29
CA LYS A 210 -28.17 24.01 -13.64
C LYS A 210 -29.33 23.37 -14.40
N ASN A 211 -30.40 24.13 -14.68
CA ASN A 211 -31.67 23.65 -15.25
C ASN A 211 -31.55 23.13 -16.70
N LYS A 212 -30.38 23.16 -17.33
CA LYS A 212 -30.17 22.64 -18.67
C LYS A 212 -29.47 21.30 -18.63
N GLU A 213 -30.16 20.22 -18.96
CA GLU A 213 -29.60 18.85 -19.04
C GLU A 213 -28.35 18.77 -19.92
N ILE A 214 -28.27 19.55 -21.01
CA ILE A 214 -27.15 19.67 -21.93
C ILE A 214 -25.87 20.13 -21.19
N ILE A 215 -26.00 21.12 -20.29
CA ILE A 215 -24.86 21.63 -19.54
C ILE A 215 -24.33 20.58 -18.55
N LYS A 216 -25.22 19.86 -17.87
CA LYS A 216 -24.83 18.76 -16.95
C LYS A 216 -24.09 17.65 -17.70
N PHE A 217 -24.54 17.31 -18.90
CA PHE A 217 -23.91 16.28 -19.72
C PHE A 217 -22.52 16.72 -20.22
N LYS A 218 -22.37 17.98 -20.68
CA LYS A 218 -21.05 18.55 -21.05
C LYS A 218 -20.05 18.44 -19.91
N VAL A 219 -20.44 18.86 -18.72
CA VAL A 219 -19.59 18.80 -17.51
C VAL A 219 -19.24 17.37 -17.15
N PHE A 220 -20.19 16.44 -17.22
CA PHE A 220 -19.96 15.02 -16.97
C PHE A 220 -18.95 14.42 -17.95
N ILE A 221 -19.11 14.64 -19.25
CA ILE A 221 -18.17 14.13 -20.27
C ILE A 221 -16.79 14.76 -20.09
N LYS A 222 -16.72 16.08 -19.85
CA LYS A 222 -15.44 16.78 -19.64
C LYS A 222 -14.71 16.25 -18.38
N TYR A 223 -15.44 15.98 -17.30
CA TYR A 223 -14.90 15.36 -16.10
C TYR A 223 -14.41 13.92 -16.38
N SER A 224 -15.23 13.09 -17.02
CA SER A 224 -14.91 11.69 -17.31
C SER A 224 -13.68 11.54 -18.20
N ILE A 225 -13.61 12.28 -19.31
CA ILE A 225 -12.43 12.26 -20.20
C ILE A 225 -11.20 12.72 -19.42
N SER A 226 -11.32 13.81 -18.67
CA SER A 226 -10.19 14.34 -17.90
C SER A 226 -9.71 13.39 -16.81
N SER A 227 -10.61 12.65 -16.17
CA SER A 227 -10.29 11.61 -15.19
C SER A 227 -9.55 10.44 -15.84
N LEU A 228 -10.02 9.97 -16.99
CA LEU A 228 -9.36 8.92 -17.75
C LEU A 228 -7.95 9.34 -18.20
N LEU A 229 -7.81 10.56 -18.74
CA LEU A 229 -6.51 11.11 -19.12
C LEU A 229 -5.56 11.19 -17.92
N GLY A 230 -6.04 11.65 -16.76
CA GLY A 230 -5.25 11.66 -15.51
C GLY A 230 -4.79 10.26 -15.10
N GLY A 231 -5.69 9.26 -15.17
CA GLY A 231 -5.36 7.87 -14.87
C GLY A 231 -4.37 7.25 -15.86
N PHE A 232 -4.59 7.44 -17.17
CA PHE A 232 -3.70 6.88 -18.20
C PHE A 232 -2.33 7.56 -18.26
N LEU A 233 -2.19 8.81 -17.86
CA LEU A 233 -0.89 9.48 -17.70
C LEU A 233 0.01 8.80 -16.65
N SER A 234 -0.57 8.13 -15.67
CA SER A 234 0.17 7.43 -14.60
C SER A 234 0.47 5.96 -14.91
N MET A 235 0.12 5.43 -16.11
CA MET A 235 0.27 4.01 -16.44
C MET A 235 1.72 3.52 -16.45
N PHE A 236 2.71 4.38 -16.67
CA PHE A 236 4.12 4.01 -16.65
C PHE A 236 4.58 3.47 -15.28
N ILE A 237 3.93 3.88 -14.19
CA ILE A 237 4.17 3.37 -12.84
C ILE A 237 3.04 2.45 -12.37
N LEU A 238 1.79 2.78 -12.71
CA LEU A 238 0.61 2.06 -12.21
C LEU A 238 0.50 0.65 -12.79
N LEU A 239 0.71 0.49 -14.11
CA LEU A 239 0.57 -0.80 -14.79
C LEU A 239 1.59 -1.84 -14.31
N PRO A 240 2.91 -1.57 -14.32
CA PRO A 240 3.89 -2.52 -13.80
C PRO A 240 3.78 -2.74 -12.28
N SER A 241 3.32 -1.73 -11.50
CA SER A 241 3.05 -1.92 -10.08
C SER A 241 1.88 -2.88 -9.85
N PHE A 242 0.78 -2.75 -10.60
CA PHE A 242 -0.38 -3.63 -10.48
C PHE A 242 -0.02 -5.10 -10.73
N PHE A 243 0.76 -5.37 -11.80
CA PHE A 243 1.21 -6.74 -12.09
C PHE A 243 2.27 -7.23 -11.10
N GLY A 244 3.16 -6.35 -10.61
CA GLY A 244 4.10 -6.69 -9.54
C GLY A 244 3.42 -7.03 -8.22
N LEU A 245 2.30 -6.38 -7.90
CA LEU A 245 1.50 -6.68 -6.70
C LEU A 245 0.69 -7.99 -6.81
N SER A 246 0.48 -8.53 -7.99
CA SER A 246 -0.31 -9.77 -8.16
C SER A 246 0.32 -10.98 -7.45
N SER A 247 1.63 -10.99 -7.24
CA SER A 247 2.37 -11.98 -6.45
C SER A 247 2.47 -11.64 -4.96
N SER A 248 1.97 -10.49 -4.53
CA SER A 248 1.99 -10.06 -3.12
C SER A 248 0.76 -10.56 -2.35
N LYS A 249 0.73 -10.28 -1.05
CA LYS A 249 -0.41 -10.61 -0.17
C LYS A 249 -1.67 -9.77 -0.40
N ALA A 250 -1.59 -8.71 -1.17
CA ALA A 250 -2.73 -7.83 -1.48
C ALA A 250 -3.72 -8.50 -2.45
N VAL A 251 -4.23 -9.68 -2.08
CA VAL A 251 -5.24 -10.39 -2.86
C VAL A 251 -6.63 -9.96 -2.43
N PHE A 252 -7.42 -9.48 -3.39
CA PHE A 252 -8.83 -9.20 -3.20
C PHE A 252 -9.58 -10.47 -2.76
N SER A 253 -10.32 -10.38 -1.65
CA SER A 253 -11.19 -11.46 -1.18
C SER A 253 -12.58 -10.94 -0.85
N LEU A 254 -13.59 -11.53 -1.48
CA LEU A 254 -15.01 -11.22 -1.17
C LEU A 254 -15.38 -11.54 0.29
N SER A 255 -14.66 -12.45 0.95
CA SER A 255 -14.87 -12.74 2.37
C SER A 255 -14.65 -11.51 3.27
N ASN A 256 -13.85 -10.52 2.80
CA ASN A 256 -13.62 -9.27 3.52
C ASN A 256 -14.84 -8.34 3.52
N LEU A 257 -15.79 -8.52 2.59
CA LEU A 257 -16.99 -7.67 2.45
C LEU A 257 -18.11 -8.00 3.44
N LYS A 258 -17.83 -8.78 4.49
CA LYS A 258 -18.82 -9.02 5.55
C LYS A 258 -19.25 -7.69 6.17
N PHE A 259 -20.57 -7.53 6.32
CA PHE A 259 -21.12 -6.36 6.99
C PHE A 259 -20.72 -6.39 8.47
N ASP A 260 -20.06 -5.33 8.90
CA ASP A 260 -19.61 -5.13 10.26
C ASP A 260 -19.59 -3.64 10.60
N ILE A 261 -19.78 -3.30 11.87
CA ILE A 261 -19.72 -1.93 12.37
C ILE A 261 -18.34 -1.72 12.99
N LEU A 262 -17.53 -0.88 12.34
CA LEU A 262 -16.18 -0.58 12.81
C LEU A 262 -16.19 0.30 14.06
N ILE A 263 -16.92 1.42 14.01
CA ILE A 263 -17.07 2.36 15.13
C ILE A 263 -18.49 2.94 15.14
N PRO A 264 -19.04 3.27 16.29
CA PRO A 264 -20.35 3.95 16.37
C PRO A 264 -20.24 5.42 15.94
N TYR A 265 -21.35 5.99 15.41
CA TYR A 265 -21.42 7.39 14.97
C TYR A 265 -21.00 8.41 16.06
N PHE A 266 -21.27 8.12 17.33
CA PHE A 266 -20.85 8.99 18.42
C PHE A 266 -19.33 9.10 18.54
N ASN A 267 -18.58 8.05 18.23
CA ASN A 267 -17.14 8.11 18.19
C ASN A 267 -16.64 9.00 17.04
N VAL A 268 -17.32 8.97 15.87
CA VAL A 268 -16.99 9.89 14.76
C VAL A 268 -17.16 11.34 15.22
N ILE A 269 -18.27 11.67 15.88
CA ILE A 269 -18.51 13.04 16.40
C ILE A 269 -17.46 13.40 17.48
N ALA A 270 -17.13 12.46 18.37
CA ALA A 270 -16.12 12.69 19.39
C ALA A 270 -14.73 13.01 18.80
N LYS A 271 -14.39 12.40 17.67
CA LYS A 271 -13.12 12.64 16.96
C LYS A 271 -13.02 14.01 16.28
N MET A 272 -14.10 14.77 16.20
CA MET A 272 -14.08 16.17 15.74
C MET A 272 -13.61 17.15 16.83
N PHE A 273 -13.51 16.71 18.09
CA PHE A 273 -13.08 17.53 19.21
C PHE A 273 -11.54 17.63 19.30
N THR A 274 -11.06 18.76 19.82
CA THR A 274 -9.63 18.99 20.01
C THR A 274 -9.01 17.95 20.93
N ALA A 275 -7.84 17.43 20.56
CA ALA A 275 -7.07 16.44 21.30
C ALA A 275 -7.86 15.15 21.67
N ALA A 276 -8.82 14.76 20.83
CA ALA A 276 -9.68 13.59 21.05
C ALA A 276 -9.04 12.26 20.71
N THR A 277 -7.71 12.18 20.56
CA THR A 277 -7.00 10.96 20.18
C THR A 277 -6.02 10.58 21.28
N GLY A 278 -6.11 9.34 21.76
CA GLY A 278 -5.24 8.77 22.78
C GLY A 278 -4.07 7.96 22.24
N ASN A 279 -3.22 7.46 23.14
CA ASN A 279 -2.09 6.60 22.80
C ASN A 279 -2.55 5.31 22.10
N GLY A 280 -1.88 4.94 21.02
CA GLY A 280 -2.15 3.70 20.27
C GLY A 280 -3.38 3.74 19.35
N GLU A 281 -4.23 4.75 19.41
CA GLU A 281 -5.43 4.86 18.58
C GLU A 281 -5.14 5.09 17.09
N THR A 282 -3.92 5.46 16.73
CA THR A 282 -3.49 5.58 15.34
C THR A 282 -3.42 4.23 14.61
N TRP A 283 -3.19 3.15 15.36
CA TRP A 283 -3.09 1.80 14.80
C TRP A 283 -4.47 1.23 14.46
N HIS A 284 -5.36 1.20 15.46
CA HIS A 284 -6.74 0.71 15.37
C HIS A 284 -7.63 1.60 16.23
N GLY A 285 -8.00 2.75 15.72
CA GLY A 285 -8.81 3.74 16.46
C GLY A 285 -9.85 4.39 15.58
N GLY A 286 -10.36 5.54 16.01
CA GLY A 286 -11.30 6.31 15.20
C GLY A 286 -10.61 7.16 14.12
N PRO A 287 -11.39 7.76 13.19
CA PRO A 287 -10.85 8.59 12.13
C PRO A 287 -10.20 9.87 12.68
N MET A 288 -9.06 10.27 12.12
CA MET A 288 -8.32 11.48 12.50
C MET A 288 -8.93 12.73 11.83
N ILE A 289 -10.05 13.24 12.36
CA ILE A 289 -10.85 14.29 11.70
C ILE A 289 -10.92 15.62 12.45
N ALA A 290 -10.30 15.78 13.62
CA ALA A 290 -10.27 17.09 14.28
C ALA A 290 -9.50 18.13 13.46
N CYS A 291 -10.12 19.28 13.21
CA CYS A 291 -9.52 20.41 12.48
C CYS A 291 -9.77 21.76 13.18
N GLY A 292 -10.09 21.69 14.46
CA GLY A 292 -10.28 22.84 15.37
C GLY A 292 -11.75 23.11 15.69
N MET A 293 -11.98 23.47 16.96
CA MET A 293 -13.33 23.76 17.48
C MET A 293 -13.98 24.95 16.79
N VAL A 294 -13.21 25.91 16.28
CA VAL A 294 -13.75 27.02 15.49
C VAL A 294 -14.47 26.50 14.24
N ILE A 295 -13.89 25.52 13.56
CA ILE A 295 -14.48 24.89 12.36
C ILE A 295 -15.77 24.15 12.75
N PHE A 296 -15.72 23.36 13.83
CA PHE A 296 -16.89 22.63 14.33
C PHE A 296 -18.06 23.55 14.69
N ILE A 297 -17.78 24.68 15.39
CA ILE A 297 -18.79 25.69 15.71
C ILE A 297 -19.38 26.32 14.45
N LEU A 298 -18.55 26.72 13.49
CA LEU A 298 -18.99 27.29 12.22
C LEU A 298 -19.81 26.27 11.40
N LEU A 299 -19.50 24.98 11.50
CA LEU A 299 -20.28 23.91 10.89
C LEU A 299 -21.69 23.84 11.50
N ILE A 300 -21.84 23.88 12.83
CA ILE A 300 -23.15 23.93 13.48
C ILE A 300 -23.91 25.20 13.07
N MET A 301 -23.23 26.34 13.05
CA MET A 301 -23.80 27.62 12.61
C MET A 301 -24.27 27.58 11.17
N PHE A 302 -23.64 26.80 10.27
CA PHE A 302 -24.11 26.61 8.89
C PHE A 302 -25.56 26.08 8.87
N PHE A 303 -25.86 25.10 9.68
CA PHE A 303 -27.20 24.49 9.73
C PHE A 303 -28.24 25.41 10.41
N LEU A 304 -27.82 26.26 11.33
CA LEU A 304 -28.69 27.22 11.99
C LEU A 304 -28.94 28.53 11.17
N ASN A 305 -28.03 28.88 10.25
CA ASN A 305 -28.04 30.13 9.51
C ASN A 305 -29.23 30.23 8.57
N LYS A 306 -30.14 31.18 8.83
CA LYS A 306 -31.36 31.41 8.05
C LYS A 306 -31.13 31.91 6.63
N LYS A 307 -29.95 32.51 6.33
CA LYS A 307 -29.59 32.97 4.97
C LYS A 307 -29.22 31.83 4.03
N ILE A 308 -28.89 30.67 4.55
CA ILE A 308 -28.50 29.50 3.73
C ILE A 308 -29.79 28.74 3.35
N PRO A 309 -30.02 28.48 2.05
CA PRO A 309 -31.19 27.76 1.57
C PRO A 309 -31.30 26.36 2.23
N LYS A 310 -32.54 25.99 2.59
CA LYS A 310 -32.82 24.66 3.19
C LYS A 310 -32.28 23.51 2.33
N ARG A 311 -32.42 23.59 1.00
CA ARG A 311 -31.88 22.60 0.06
C ARG A 311 -30.36 22.41 0.25
N ASN A 312 -29.58 23.50 0.34
CA ASN A 312 -28.13 23.40 0.51
C ASN A 312 -27.77 22.77 1.86
N LYS A 313 -28.51 23.08 2.94
CA LYS A 313 -28.32 22.42 4.24
C LYS A 313 -28.57 20.94 4.16
N ILE A 314 -29.66 20.50 3.52
CA ILE A 314 -29.99 19.06 3.36
C ILE A 314 -28.89 18.35 2.55
N ILE A 315 -28.45 18.92 1.43
CA ILE A 315 -27.37 18.32 0.60
C ILE A 315 -26.10 18.15 1.41
N ASN A 316 -25.67 19.17 2.16
CA ASN A 316 -24.47 19.11 2.99
C ASN A 316 -24.62 18.15 4.18
N ALA A 317 -25.81 18.06 4.78
CA ALA A 317 -26.08 17.08 5.83
C ALA A 317 -25.99 15.64 5.31
N ILE A 318 -26.60 15.35 4.16
CA ILE A 318 -26.50 14.04 3.50
C ILE A 318 -25.04 13.70 3.16
N LEU A 319 -24.30 14.65 2.59
CA LEU A 319 -22.89 14.45 2.25
C LEU A 319 -22.06 14.07 3.49
N LEU A 320 -22.15 14.86 4.57
CA LEU A 320 -21.42 14.58 5.80
C LEU A 320 -21.86 13.26 6.44
N PHE A 321 -23.16 12.96 6.41
CA PHE A 321 -23.68 11.68 6.89
C PHE A 321 -23.14 10.50 6.08
N CYS A 322 -23.16 10.56 4.74
CA CYS A 322 -22.62 9.52 3.88
C CYS A 322 -21.13 9.32 4.12
N LEU A 323 -20.35 10.39 4.26
CA LEU A 323 -18.92 10.30 4.56
C LEU A 323 -18.67 9.74 5.97
N ALA A 324 -19.44 10.14 6.98
CA ALA A 324 -19.37 9.57 8.33
C ALA A 324 -19.71 8.07 8.31
N THR A 325 -20.68 7.65 7.48
CA THR A 325 -21.05 6.23 7.34
C THR A 325 -19.90 5.38 6.78
N THR A 326 -18.97 5.95 5.99
CA THR A 326 -17.78 5.21 5.53
C THR A 326 -16.83 4.83 6.68
N PHE A 327 -16.88 5.55 7.81
CA PHE A 327 -16.11 5.18 9.01
C PHE A 327 -16.85 4.16 9.88
N VAL A 328 -18.16 4.07 9.73
CA VAL A 328 -19.00 3.18 10.56
C VAL A 328 -19.14 1.79 9.96
N VAL A 329 -19.31 1.72 8.63
CA VAL A 329 -19.67 0.49 7.90
C VAL A 329 -18.46 -0.06 7.17
N LYS A 330 -17.97 -1.24 7.59
CA LYS A 330 -16.77 -1.89 7.05
C LYS A 330 -16.72 -1.99 5.51
N PRO A 331 -17.71 -2.51 4.79
CA PRO A 331 -17.68 -2.53 3.33
C PRO A 331 -17.47 -1.17 2.66
N LEU A 332 -17.99 -0.08 3.26
CA LEU A 332 -17.80 1.26 2.73
C LEU A 332 -16.41 1.82 2.99
N ASP A 333 -15.81 1.51 4.14
CA ASP A 333 -14.39 1.79 4.41
C ASP A 333 -13.48 1.07 3.42
N LEU A 334 -13.74 -0.23 3.18
CA LEU A 334 -12.95 -1.06 2.27
C LEU A 334 -12.95 -0.55 0.82
N LEU A 335 -13.98 0.18 0.37
CA LEU A 335 -13.95 0.81 -0.96
C LEU A 335 -12.76 1.76 -1.13
N PHE A 336 -12.40 2.49 -0.08
CA PHE A 336 -11.25 3.40 -0.09
C PHE A 336 -9.91 2.66 0.07
N HIS A 337 -9.94 1.41 0.50
CA HIS A 337 -8.77 0.55 0.69
C HIS A 337 -8.56 -0.48 -0.43
N GLY A 338 -9.19 -0.27 -1.60
CA GLY A 338 -9.10 -1.21 -2.72
C GLY A 338 -9.70 -2.58 -2.40
N LEU A 339 -10.72 -2.60 -1.54
CA LEU A 339 -11.46 -3.78 -1.06
C LEU A 339 -10.61 -4.75 -0.21
N ASN A 340 -9.46 -4.29 0.31
CA ASN A 340 -8.63 -5.02 1.25
C ASN A 340 -8.70 -4.41 2.65
N THR A 341 -8.64 -5.25 3.68
CA THR A 341 -8.57 -4.77 5.07
C THR A 341 -7.16 -4.24 5.35
N PRO A 342 -6.98 -2.97 5.75
CA PRO A 342 -5.68 -2.47 6.17
C PRO A 342 -5.22 -3.19 7.44
N ASN A 343 -3.93 -3.50 7.53
CA ASN A 343 -3.38 -4.14 8.73
C ASN A 343 -3.31 -3.17 9.92
N CYS A 344 -3.12 -1.88 9.65
CA CYS A 344 -3.04 -0.79 10.62
C CYS A 344 -3.41 0.53 9.95
N PHE A 345 -3.59 1.59 10.74
CA PHE A 345 -3.89 2.94 10.26
C PHE A 345 -5.20 2.99 9.48
N ASP A 346 -6.29 2.69 10.19
CA ASP A 346 -7.65 2.67 9.63
C ASP A 346 -8.08 4.06 9.15
N PHE A 347 -9.13 4.12 8.32
CA PHE A 347 -9.75 5.37 7.86
C PHE A 347 -8.83 6.36 7.13
N ARG A 348 -7.92 5.86 6.29
CA ARG A 348 -6.95 6.69 5.53
C ARG A 348 -7.60 7.74 4.62
N HIS A 349 -8.89 7.67 4.37
CA HIS A 349 -9.69 8.63 3.61
C HIS A 349 -10.27 9.79 4.45
N ALA A 350 -9.98 9.85 5.75
CA ALA A 350 -10.53 10.84 6.68
C ALA A 350 -10.25 12.30 6.28
N PHE A 351 -9.15 12.59 5.57
CA PHE A 351 -8.84 13.94 5.07
C PHE A 351 -9.90 14.47 4.09
N ILE A 352 -10.63 13.59 3.40
CA ILE A 352 -11.74 13.99 2.52
C ILE A 352 -12.88 14.57 3.35
N PHE A 353 -13.24 13.92 4.46
CA PHE A 353 -14.25 14.42 5.39
C PHE A 353 -13.87 15.80 5.92
N VAL A 354 -12.62 15.96 6.39
CA VAL A 354 -12.12 17.22 6.92
C VAL A 354 -12.14 18.33 5.86
N PHE A 355 -11.79 18.02 4.61
CA PHE A 355 -11.90 19.00 3.53
C PHE A 355 -13.32 19.54 3.36
N PHE A 356 -14.34 18.65 3.34
CA PHE A 356 -15.73 19.06 3.25
C PHE A 356 -16.19 19.83 4.48
N GLU A 357 -15.81 19.42 5.67
CA GLU A 357 -16.07 20.12 6.91
C GLU A 357 -15.57 21.57 6.85
N ILE A 358 -14.33 21.77 6.44
CA ILE A 358 -13.70 23.10 6.32
C ILE A 358 -14.38 23.95 5.28
N ILE A 359 -14.74 23.43 4.09
CA ILE A 359 -15.39 24.25 3.06
C ILE A 359 -16.84 24.62 3.43
N ILE A 360 -17.55 23.77 4.17
CA ILE A 360 -18.89 24.09 4.68
C ILE A 360 -18.79 25.15 5.78
N ALA A 361 -17.85 25.00 6.71
CA ALA A 361 -17.57 26.00 7.75
C ALA A 361 -17.14 27.36 7.15
N CYS A 362 -16.31 27.32 6.09
CA CYS A 362 -15.93 28.53 5.37
C CYS A 362 -17.14 29.22 4.72
N ASN A 363 -18.04 28.44 4.11
CA ASN A 363 -19.28 28.99 3.55
C ASN A 363 -20.17 29.63 4.66
N SER A 364 -20.26 29.00 5.82
CA SER A 364 -20.93 29.55 6.99
C SER A 364 -20.35 30.91 7.40
N TYR A 365 -19.01 30.97 7.48
CA TYR A 365 -18.29 32.19 7.82
C TYR A 365 -18.48 33.32 6.81
N MET A 366 -18.48 33.02 5.51
CA MET A 366 -18.68 34.03 4.45
C MET A 366 -20.10 34.61 4.45
N ASN A 367 -21.08 33.83 4.92
CA ASN A 367 -22.50 34.23 5.03
C ASN A 367 -22.92 34.49 6.48
N LEU A 368 -21.97 34.88 7.36
CA LEU A 368 -22.18 34.97 8.79
C LEU A 368 -23.37 35.87 9.11
N ASN A 369 -24.40 35.30 9.69
CA ASN A 369 -25.59 35.98 10.17
C ASN A 369 -26.11 35.22 11.40
N TYR A 370 -25.93 35.82 12.58
CA TYR A 370 -26.31 35.18 13.83
C TYR A 370 -26.86 36.22 14.80
N ASN A 371 -27.78 35.80 15.64
CA ASN A 371 -28.33 36.54 16.75
C ASN A 371 -27.89 35.86 18.08
N LYS A 372 -28.31 36.48 19.23
CA LYS A 372 -27.99 35.92 20.56
C LYS A 372 -28.60 34.52 20.77
N ASP A 373 -29.78 34.29 20.19
CA ASP A 373 -30.48 33.00 20.32
C ASP A 373 -29.79 31.89 19.51
N ASP A 374 -29.22 32.20 18.35
CA ASP A 374 -28.46 31.23 17.57
C ASP A 374 -27.17 30.79 18.32
N LEU A 375 -26.47 31.72 18.97
CA LEU A 375 -25.32 31.41 19.81
C LEU A 375 -25.73 30.56 21.03
N LYS A 376 -26.87 30.86 21.66
CA LYS A 376 -27.40 30.05 22.75
C LYS A 376 -27.70 28.62 22.30
N LYS A 377 -28.31 28.43 21.12
CA LYS A 377 -28.57 27.11 20.53
C LYS A 377 -27.29 26.35 20.25
N VAL A 378 -26.26 27.00 19.68
CA VAL A 378 -24.92 26.38 19.46
C VAL A 378 -24.35 25.89 20.78
N SER A 379 -24.39 26.71 21.83
CA SER A 379 -23.88 26.34 23.15
C SER A 379 -24.62 25.12 23.71
N ILE A 380 -25.96 25.10 23.63
CA ILE A 380 -26.79 23.97 24.08
C ILE A 380 -26.44 22.69 23.30
N ILE A 381 -26.33 22.77 21.98
CA ILE A 381 -25.99 21.61 21.12
C ILE A 381 -24.63 21.03 21.52
N ILE A 382 -23.63 21.88 21.70
CA ILE A 382 -22.29 21.41 22.05
C ILE A 382 -22.27 20.83 23.47
N CYS A 383 -22.96 21.46 24.43
CA CYS A 383 -23.12 20.91 25.78
C CYS A 383 -23.76 19.51 25.75
N LEU A 384 -24.85 19.34 25.00
CA LEU A 384 -25.53 18.05 24.87
C LEU A 384 -24.61 16.99 24.26
N ILE A 385 -23.91 17.34 23.16
CA ILE A 385 -22.94 16.44 22.53
C ILE A 385 -21.84 16.06 23.54
N SER A 386 -21.28 17.04 24.26
CA SER A 386 -20.23 16.81 25.28
C SER A 386 -20.70 15.89 26.39
N ILE A 387 -21.93 16.08 26.89
CA ILE A 387 -22.51 15.23 27.93
C ILE A 387 -22.69 13.79 27.39
N ILE A 388 -23.25 13.63 26.19
CA ILE A 388 -23.46 12.32 25.59
C ILE A 388 -22.11 11.60 25.42
N ILE A 389 -21.07 12.28 24.89
CA ILE A 389 -19.73 11.72 24.74
C ILE A 389 -19.15 11.30 26.09
N TYR A 390 -19.30 12.14 27.12
CA TYR A 390 -18.84 11.84 28.47
C TYR A 390 -19.52 10.61 29.08
N LEU A 391 -20.83 10.49 28.93
CA LEU A 391 -21.59 9.32 29.41
C LEU A 391 -21.20 8.05 28.63
N TYR A 392 -20.90 8.17 27.33
CA TYR A 392 -20.52 7.05 26.48
C TYR A 392 -19.07 6.57 26.73
N LYS A 393 -18.21 7.40 27.32
CA LYS A 393 -16.83 7.10 27.69
C LYS A 393 -16.69 5.82 28.53
N PHE A 394 -17.58 5.62 29.52
CA PHE A 394 -17.53 4.45 30.40
C PHE A 394 -17.70 3.11 29.68
N LYS A 395 -18.26 3.10 28.47
CA LYS A 395 -18.47 1.90 27.67
C LYS A 395 -17.26 1.53 26.78
N PHE A 396 -16.35 2.48 26.52
CA PHE A 396 -15.25 2.31 25.54
C PHE A 396 -13.83 2.54 26.10
N ASN A 397 -13.68 2.60 27.39
CA ASN A 397 -12.38 2.62 28.13
C ASN A 397 -11.36 3.70 27.69
N VAL A 398 -11.79 4.89 27.24
CA VAL A 398 -10.92 5.94 26.72
C VAL A 398 -10.61 6.98 27.79
N SER A 399 -9.40 6.97 28.33
CA SER A 399 -8.95 7.77 29.48
C SER A 399 -8.80 9.28 29.20
N THR A 400 -8.65 9.70 27.95
CA THR A 400 -8.32 11.10 27.57
C THR A 400 -9.53 12.00 27.26
N TYR A 401 -10.71 11.45 26.98
CA TYR A 401 -11.87 12.24 26.56
C TYR A 401 -12.36 13.28 27.60
N GLY A 402 -12.15 13.04 28.89
CA GLY A 402 -12.57 14.01 29.92
C GLY A 402 -11.87 15.35 29.81
N LEU A 403 -10.55 15.34 29.61
CA LEU A 403 -9.73 16.53 29.43
C LEU A 403 -10.02 17.21 28.08
N THR A 404 -10.16 16.46 27.01
CA THR A 404 -10.45 16.98 25.67
C THR A 404 -11.81 17.65 25.59
N ILE A 405 -12.85 17.06 26.21
CA ILE A 405 -14.18 17.66 26.32
C ILE A 405 -14.09 18.97 27.10
N LEU A 406 -13.38 19.00 28.23
CA LEU A 406 -13.22 20.21 29.03
C LEU A 406 -12.49 21.32 28.26
N LEU A 407 -11.39 21.00 27.60
CA LEU A 407 -10.64 21.95 26.76
C LEU A 407 -11.48 22.48 25.60
N SER A 408 -12.18 21.60 24.90
CA SER A 408 -13.08 21.99 23.82
C SER A 408 -14.23 22.88 24.31
N PHE A 409 -14.76 22.61 25.50
CA PHE A 409 -15.79 23.42 26.12
C PHE A 409 -15.28 24.81 26.50
N ILE A 410 -14.08 24.91 27.07
CA ILE A 410 -13.44 26.18 27.37
C ILE A 410 -13.21 27.02 26.13
N ILE A 411 -12.67 26.39 25.06
CA ILE A 411 -12.43 27.04 23.77
C ILE A 411 -13.74 27.55 23.18
N MET A 412 -14.81 26.76 23.26
CA MET A 412 -16.15 27.16 22.81
C MET A 412 -16.67 28.37 23.59
N ILE A 413 -16.59 28.38 24.90
CA ILE A 413 -17.04 29.54 25.75
C ILE A 413 -16.28 30.80 25.36
N ILE A 414 -14.97 30.70 25.18
CA ILE A 414 -14.12 31.82 24.73
C ILE A 414 -14.60 32.32 23.36
N ILE A 415 -14.83 31.43 22.38
CA ILE A 415 -15.31 31.77 21.03
C ILE A 415 -16.65 32.49 21.12
N ILE A 416 -17.62 31.98 21.86
CA ILE A 416 -18.96 32.55 22.00
C ILE A 416 -18.90 33.92 22.67
N HIS A 417 -18.07 34.09 23.72
CA HIS A 417 -17.88 35.37 24.40
C HIS A 417 -17.38 36.43 23.42
N PHE A 418 -16.36 36.12 22.62
CA PHE A 418 -15.80 37.07 21.65
C PHE A 418 -16.72 37.34 20.49
N LEU A 419 -17.50 36.35 20.02
CA LEU A 419 -18.51 36.54 18.96
C LEU A 419 -19.60 37.56 19.40
N LYS A 420 -19.92 37.64 20.70
CA LYS A 420 -20.90 38.58 21.22
C LYS A 420 -20.43 40.03 21.25
N LYS A 421 -19.11 40.30 21.37
CA LYS A 421 -18.57 41.63 21.74
C LYS A 421 -17.91 42.41 20.60
N ASN A 422 -17.60 41.84 19.36
CA ASN A 422 -16.49 42.42 18.61
C ASN A 422 -16.69 42.79 17.15
N LYS A 423 -16.18 44.01 16.80
CA LYS A 423 -16.03 44.49 15.40
C LYS A 423 -14.92 43.75 14.59
N ASN A 424 -13.93 43.11 15.28
CA ASN A 424 -12.78 42.44 14.65
C ASN A 424 -12.83 40.90 14.76
N ILE A 425 -14.01 40.32 14.60
CA ILE A 425 -14.28 38.89 14.78
C ILE A 425 -13.30 37.95 14.06
N SER A 426 -12.83 38.32 12.85
CA SER A 426 -11.91 37.49 12.06
C SER A 426 -10.51 37.33 12.68
N LYS A 427 -10.00 38.37 13.37
CA LYS A 427 -8.71 38.31 14.05
C LYS A 427 -8.81 37.47 15.32
N VAL A 428 -9.92 37.65 16.05
CA VAL A 428 -10.18 36.89 17.28
C VAL A 428 -10.33 35.39 16.97
N LEU A 429 -11.13 35.03 15.97
CA LEU A 429 -11.30 33.63 15.55
C LEU A 429 -9.98 33.01 15.09
N LEU A 430 -9.13 33.77 14.41
CA LEU A 430 -7.80 33.27 14.00
C LEU A 430 -6.89 33.01 15.20
N ILE A 431 -6.86 33.92 16.20
CA ILE A 431 -6.05 33.75 17.43
C ILE A 431 -6.54 32.52 18.20
N ILE A 432 -7.86 32.37 18.37
CA ILE A 432 -8.44 31.21 19.06
C ILE A 432 -8.11 29.93 18.32
N ALA A 433 -8.22 29.93 16.98
CA ALA A 433 -7.88 28.76 16.17
C ALA A 433 -6.38 28.42 16.25
N ILE A 434 -5.48 29.42 16.30
CA ILE A 434 -4.04 29.16 16.51
C ILE A 434 -3.83 28.45 17.86
N ALA A 435 -4.44 28.94 18.93
CA ALA A 435 -4.34 28.32 20.26
C ALA A 435 -4.89 26.88 20.27
N ASP A 436 -6.09 26.69 19.73
CA ASP A 436 -6.77 25.41 19.65
C ASP A 436 -5.98 24.37 18.81
N LEU A 437 -5.55 24.76 17.62
CA LEU A 437 -4.74 23.91 16.75
C LEU A 437 -3.35 23.62 17.33
N THR A 438 -2.77 24.55 18.10
CA THR A 438 -1.53 24.31 18.84
C THR A 438 -1.73 23.22 19.89
N ILE A 439 -2.81 23.28 20.65
CA ILE A 439 -3.17 22.25 21.64
C ILE A 439 -3.36 20.89 20.95
N ASN A 440 -4.13 20.85 19.86
CA ASN A 440 -4.38 19.62 19.10
C ASN A 440 -3.08 19.03 18.54
N THR A 441 -2.23 19.86 17.95
CA THR A 441 -0.93 19.44 17.39
C THR A 441 0.01 18.95 18.49
N THR A 442 0.07 19.63 19.63
CA THR A 442 0.89 19.23 20.79
C THR A 442 0.42 17.87 21.32
N SER A 443 -0.90 17.70 21.48
CA SER A 443 -1.48 16.41 21.89
C SER A 443 -1.08 15.29 20.91
N GLY A 444 -1.23 15.51 19.61
CA GLY A 444 -0.88 14.52 18.61
C GLY A 444 0.60 14.11 18.62
N ILE A 445 1.50 15.08 18.78
CA ILE A 445 2.94 14.79 18.88
C ILE A 445 3.27 14.05 20.18
N LEU A 446 2.70 14.46 21.31
CA LEU A 446 2.94 13.82 22.60
C LEU A 446 2.42 12.38 22.68
N THR A 447 1.24 12.13 22.14
CA THR A 447 0.59 10.81 22.26
C THR A 447 1.09 9.79 21.23
N ASN A 448 1.50 10.25 20.04
CA ASN A 448 1.82 9.35 18.95
C ASN A 448 3.32 9.26 18.64
N ILE A 449 4.09 10.32 18.87
CA ILE A 449 5.49 10.40 18.46
C ILE A 449 6.45 10.30 19.64
N MET A 450 6.14 10.98 20.75
CA MET A 450 7.05 11.03 21.88
C MET A 450 7.20 9.75 22.74
N PRO A 451 6.27 8.76 22.69
CA PRO A 451 6.52 7.50 23.37
C PRO A 451 7.75 6.75 22.85
N ASP A 452 8.10 6.92 21.57
CA ASP A 452 9.31 6.34 20.96
C ASP A 452 10.50 7.27 21.25
N LYS A 453 11.33 6.90 22.23
CA LYS A 453 12.50 7.67 22.66
C LYS A 453 13.68 7.52 21.68
N GLN A 454 13.52 7.87 20.41
CA GLN A 454 14.58 7.74 19.43
C GLN A 454 15.40 9.03 19.28
N SER A 455 16.72 8.85 19.09
CA SER A 455 17.72 9.90 18.97
C SER A 455 18.24 10.03 17.54
N ASN A 456 18.44 11.25 17.08
CA ASN A 456 19.11 11.50 15.80
C ASN A 456 20.61 11.23 15.88
N SER A 457 21.26 11.53 17.01
CA SER A 457 22.70 11.32 17.20
C SER A 457 23.06 9.84 17.29
N GLU A 458 22.26 9.03 17.98
CA GLU A 458 22.45 7.57 18.02
C GLU A 458 22.33 6.96 16.63
N PHE A 459 21.29 7.30 15.88
CA PHE A 459 21.13 6.86 14.49
C PHE A 459 22.32 7.28 13.61
N LYS A 460 22.76 8.53 13.73
CA LYS A 460 23.90 9.05 12.97
C LYS A 460 25.17 8.27 13.26
N ASN A 461 25.49 8.05 14.52
CA ASN A 461 26.67 7.30 14.94
C ASN A 461 26.61 5.85 14.47
N TYR A 462 25.46 5.20 14.60
CA TYR A 462 25.23 3.87 14.09
C TYR A 462 25.49 3.77 12.58
N VAL A 463 24.93 4.70 11.79
CA VAL A 463 25.09 4.69 10.34
C VAL A 463 26.57 4.89 9.94
N ILE A 464 27.26 5.84 10.56
CA ILE A 464 28.68 6.08 10.26
C ILE A 464 29.52 4.82 10.54
N LYS A 465 29.30 4.20 11.70
CA LYS A 465 30.04 3.01 12.12
C LYS A 465 29.83 1.81 11.20
N VAL A 466 28.59 1.51 10.87
CA VAL A 466 28.26 0.37 9.99
C VAL A 466 28.70 0.63 8.54
N ASP A 467 28.55 1.86 8.05
CA ASP A 467 28.94 2.25 6.70
C ASP A 467 30.48 2.10 6.49
N ASN A 468 31.28 2.44 7.50
CA ASN A 468 32.73 2.32 7.42
C ASN A 468 33.15 0.87 7.21
N ILE A 469 32.74 -0.05 8.07
CA ILE A 469 33.16 -1.47 7.96
C ILE A 469 32.62 -2.13 6.66
N ILE A 470 31.42 -1.73 6.18
CA ILE A 470 30.89 -2.23 4.90
C ILE A 470 31.68 -1.68 3.72
N LYS A 471 32.13 -0.43 3.76
CA LYS A 471 33.02 0.13 2.73
C LYS A 471 34.34 -0.61 2.68
N THR A 472 34.96 -0.86 3.83
CA THR A 472 36.19 -1.68 3.92
C THR A 472 36.01 -3.07 3.31
N LEU A 473 34.82 -3.70 3.50
CA LEU A 473 34.50 -4.96 2.84
C LEU A 473 34.40 -4.83 1.32
N LYS A 474 33.64 -3.82 0.84
CA LYS A 474 33.44 -3.59 -0.61
C LYS A 474 34.73 -3.27 -1.36
N GLU A 475 35.70 -2.67 -0.70
CA GLU A 475 37.03 -2.45 -1.27
C GLU A 475 37.83 -3.75 -1.44
N LYS A 476 37.63 -4.74 -0.55
CA LYS A 476 38.27 -6.05 -0.61
C LYS A 476 37.55 -7.03 -1.55
N ASP A 477 36.24 -6.96 -1.62
CA ASP A 477 35.43 -7.86 -2.43
C ASP A 477 34.25 -7.11 -3.11
N ASN A 478 34.37 -7.00 -4.44
CA ASN A 478 33.33 -6.38 -5.28
C ASN A 478 32.49 -7.42 -6.07
N SER A 479 32.59 -8.70 -5.75
CA SER A 479 31.80 -9.77 -6.34
C SER A 479 30.30 -9.66 -5.97
N LEU A 480 29.46 -10.44 -6.63
CA LEU A 480 28.03 -10.52 -6.27
C LEU A 480 27.83 -11.53 -5.13
N TYR A 481 27.51 -11.05 -3.94
CA TYR A 481 27.25 -11.87 -2.75
C TYR A 481 26.09 -11.31 -1.94
N ARG A 482 25.54 -12.13 -1.03
CA ARG A 482 24.68 -11.64 0.07
C ARG A 482 25.47 -11.55 1.37
N MET A 483 25.07 -10.58 2.18
CA MET A 483 25.54 -10.47 3.57
C MET A 483 24.36 -10.16 4.49
N GLU A 484 24.54 -10.50 5.76
CA GLU A 484 23.55 -10.18 6.79
C GLU A 484 24.25 -9.69 8.07
N LYS A 485 23.47 -9.12 8.98
CA LYS A 485 23.96 -8.69 10.28
C LYS A 485 23.14 -9.26 11.42
N THR A 486 23.77 -9.44 12.60
CA THR A 486 23.18 -10.12 13.77
C THR A 486 22.73 -9.19 14.88
N PHE A 487 22.70 -7.87 14.67
CA PHE A 487 22.34 -6.88 15.70
C PHE A 487 21.42 -5.79 15.16
N ASP A 488 20.69 -5.18 16.06
CA ASP A 488 19.77 -4.07 15.75
C ASP A 488 20.42 -2.69 15.99
N ARG A 489 19.81 -1.62 15.46
CA ARG A 489 20.27 -0.23 15.60
C ARG A 489 20.30 0.23 17.07
N GLU A 490 19.32 -0.23 17.85
CA GLU A 490 19.13 0.17 19.24
C GLU A 490 18.82 -1.07 20.09
N GLU A 491 19.61 -1.31 21.13
CA GLU A 491 19.48 -2.49 21.98
C GLU A 491 18.29 -2.41 22.96
N ASN A 492 17.78 -1.22 23.22
CA ASN A 492 16.85 -0.94 24.32
C ASN A 492 15.38 -0.76 23.92
N ILE A 493 15.03 -0.75 22.63
CA ILE A 493 13.67 -0.48 22.16
C ILE A 493 13.23 -1.63 21.27
N ASN A 494 12.18 -2.37 21.66
CA ASN A 494 11.52 -3.45 20.91
C ASN A 494 12.44 -4.16 19.91
N LYS A 495 13.32 -4.96 20.43
CA LYS A 495 14.60 -5.51 19.95
C LYS A 495 14.72 -5.99 18.49
N ASN A 496 13.68 -6.03 17.68
CA ASN A 496 13.75 -6.83 16.45
C ASN A 496 13.15 -6.19 15.19
N MET A 497 12.94 -4.89 15.15
CA MET A 497 12.25 -4.25 14.01
C MET A 497 13.01 -3.12 13.32
N LEU A 498 13.89 -2.43 14.02
CA LEU A 498 14.42 -1.15 13.54
C LEU A 498 15.39 -1.30 12.37
N SER A 499 16.13 -2.39 12.33
CA SER A 499 17.21 -2.61 11.37
C SER A 499 16.90 -3.58 10.24
N ILE A 500 15.65 -4.00 10.10
CA ILE A 500 15.25 -5.04 9.14
C ILE A 500 15.47 -4.63 7.67
N ASN A 501 15.51 -3.34 7.36
CA ASN A 501 15.76 -2.81 6.01
C ASN A 501 17.14 -2.15 5.87
N ASP A 502 18.09 -2.48 6.73
CA ASP A 502 19.42 -1.85 6.73
C ASP A 502 20.24 -2.15 5.48
N SER A 503 19.99 -3.29 4.82
CA SER A 503 20.54 -3.58 3.50
C SER A 503 20.37 -2.44 2.50
N MET A 504 19.23 -1.72 2.56
CA MET A 504 18.96 -0.57 1.71
C MET A 504 19.67 0.72 2.15
N ILE A 505 19.99 0.87 3.44
CA ILE A 505 20.78 2.03 3.91
C ILE A 505 22.22 1.90 3.45
N PHE A 506 22.80 0.71 3.63
CA PHE A 506 24.21 0.45 3.43
C PHE A 506 24.53 -0.16 2.06
N ASP A 507 23.51 -0.30 1.20
CA ASP A 507 23.64 -0.80 -0.17
C ASP A 507 24.38 -2.15 -0.22
N TYR A 508 23.88 -3.14 0.51
CA TYR A 508 24.31 -4.53 0.34
C TYR A 508 23.11 -5.43 -0.03
N ASN A 509 23.38 -6.57 -0.64
CA ASN A 509 22.35 -7.55 -0.94
C ASN A 509 22.04 -8.33 0.33
N GLY A 510 20.86 -8.11 0.93
CA GLY A 510 20.44 -8.70 2.20
C GLY A 510 19.07 -9.36 2.10
N ILE A 511 18.83 -10.37 2.95
CA ILE A 511 17.59 -11.13 2.98
C ILE A 511 16.55 -10.47 3.91
N SER A 512 17.01 -9.89 5.01
CA SER A 512 16.12 -9.22 5.98
C SER A 512 15.44 -8.05 5.33
N HIS A 513 14.08 -8.07 5.34
CA HIS A 513 13.28 -7.04 4.69
C HIS A 513 11.87 -6.94 5.25
N PHE A 514 11.31 -5.74 5.18
CA PHE A 514 9.91 -5.46 5.50
C PHE A 514 9.34 -4.36 4.62
N ASP A 515 8.40 -4.70 3.78
CA ASP A 515 7.55 -3.76 3.05
C ASP A 515 6.11 -4.30 2.88
N SER A 516 5.27 -3.52 2.21
CA SER A 516 3.87 -3.90 1.94
C SER A 516 3.70 -4.64 0.61
N VAL A 517 4.78 -4.88 -0.15
CA VAL A 517 4.74 -5.39 -1.53
C VAL A 517 5.54 -6.69 -1.74
N THR A 518 6.06 -7.29 -0.68
CA THR A 518 6.89 -8.50 -0.70
C THR A 518 6.18 -9.68 -1.38
N ASN A 519 6.95 -10.48 -2.13
CA ASN A 519 6.47 -11.69 -2.77
C ASN A 519 6.17 -12.78 -1.72
N LYS A 520 4.92 -13.26 -1.69
CA LYS A 520 4.46 -14.27 -0.72
C LYS A 520 5.11 -15.65 -0.89
N GLU A 521 5.53 -16.02 -2.11
CA GLU A 521 6.16 -17.33 -2.34
C GLU A 521 7.59 -17.34 -1.79
N VAL A 522 8.32 -16.22 -1.89
CA VAL A 522 9.62 -16.06 -1.22
C VAL A 522 9.47 -16.20 0.30
N GLU A 523 8.44 -15.58 0.89
CA GLU A 523 8.19 -15.71 2.33
C GLU A 523 7.91 -17.15 2.75
N LYS A 524 7.13 -17.89 1.94
CA LYS A 524 6.85 -19.32 2.20
C LYS A 524 8.12 -20.17 2.14
N LEU A 525 8.98 -19.94 1.12
CA LEU A 525 10.24 -20.65 1.02
C LEU A 525 11.11 -20.39 2.25
N MET A 526 11.25 -19.14 2.69
CA MET A 526 12.01 -18.78 3.87
C MET A 526 11.47 -19.47 5.14
N GLU A 527 10.15 -19.56 5.28
CA GLU A 527 9.50 -20.30 6.39
C GLU A 527 9.81 -21.80 6.32
N LYS A 528 9.76 -22.40 5.14
CA LYS A 528 10.10 -23.82 4.93
C LYS A 528 11.57 -24.15 5.19
N LEU A 529 12.45 -23.16 5.11
CA LEU A 529 13.87 -23.27 5.48
C LEU A 529 14.12 -23.00 6.98
N GLY A 530 13.07 -22.65 7.77
CA GLY A 530 13.17 -22.40 9.20
C GLY A 530 13.42 -20.95 9.58
N PHE A 531 13.40 -20.02 8.61
CA PHE A 531 13.53 -18.60 8.89
C PHE A 531 12.25 -18.05 9.49
N ARG A 532 12.45 -17.04 10.28
CA ARG A 532 11.39 -16.30 10.94
C ARG A 532 10.56 -15.50 9.94
N ARG A 533 9.23 -15.65 10.03
CA ARG A 533 8.29 -14.91 9.22
C ARG A 533 7.24 -14.25 10.10
N LEU A 534 6.95 -12.98 9.83
CA LEU A 534 5.79 -12.34 10.38
C LEU A 534 5.15 -11.42 9.33
N LEU A 535 3.92 -11.73 8.92
CA LEU A 535 3.18 -10.99 7.89
C LEU A 535 4.02 -10.87 6.60
N THR A 536 4.53 -9.67 6.31
CA THR A 536 5.39 -9.37 5.15
C THR A 536 6.86 -9.19 5.52
N ARG A 537 7.31 -9.73 6.65
CA ARG A 537 8.65 -9.51 7.19
C ARG A 537 9.47 -10.77 7.10
N ALA A 538 10.54 -10.71 6.34
CA ALA A 538 11.58 -11.71 6.34
C ALA A 538 12.69 -11.27 7.29
N TYR A 539 13.01 -12.10 8.28
CA TYR A 539 14.10 -11.85 9.23
C TYR A 539 15.21 -12.85 9.02
N TYR A 540 16.41 -12.38 9.02
CA TYR A 540 17.59 -13.22 9.15
C TYR A 540 18.07 -13.21 10.60
N ASN A 541 18.69 -12.17 11.00
CA ASN A 541 19.22 -11.92 12.32
C ASN A 541 19.82 -13.19 13.00
N LYS A 542 19.89 -13.27 14.32
CA LYS A 542 20.45 -14.40 15.05
C LYS A 542 19.57 -15.67 15.08
N ASN A 543 18.37 -15.64 14.55
CA ASN A 543 17.43 -16.76 14.56
C ASN A 543 17.00 -17.13 13.12
N GLY A 544 16.85 -18.44 12.86
CA GLY A 544 16.36 -18.96 11.58
C GLY A 544 17.46 -19.36 10.60
N SER A 545 18.73 -19.08 10.89
CA SER A 545 19.86 -19.42 10.03
C SER A 545 20.59 -20.67 10.54
N THR A 546 21.03 -21.50 9.59
CA THR A 546 22.00 -22.62 9.76
C THR A 546 23.09 -22.45 8.72
N ILE A 547 24.22 -23.15 8.86
CA ILE A 547 25.31 -23.07 7.87
C ILE A 547 24.82 -23.56 6.50
N THR A 548 24.05 -24.65 6.48
CA THR A 548 23.42 -25.18 5.25
C THR A 548 22.48 -24.16 4.60
N SER A 549 21.63 -23.48 5.38
CA SER A 549 20.75 -22.46 4.81
C SER A 549 21.52 -21.25 4.26
N ASP A 550 22.61 -20.86 4.92
CA ASP A 550 23.48 -19.77 4.46
C ASP A 550 24.19 -20.14 3.14
N MET A 551 24.63 -21.38 3.03
CA MET A 551 25.17 -21.94 1.77
C MET A 551 24.14 -21.88 0.65
N LEU A 552 22.92 -22.41 0.89
CA LEU A 552 21.85 -22.46 -0.10
C LEU A 552 21.37 -21.05 -0.54
N LEU A 553 21.44 -20.07 0.37
CA LEU A 553 20.99 -18.69 0.12
C LEU A 553 22.10 -17.74 -0.34
N SER A 554 23.31 -18.26 -0.62
CA SER A 554 24.47 -17.49 -1.08
C SER A 554 24.89 -16.38 -0.11
N ILE A 555 24.80 -16.64 1.21
CA ILE A 555 25.31 -15.75 2.26
C ILE A 555 26.82 -15.93 2.38
N LYS A 556 27.59 -14.92 1.97
CA LYS A 556 29.04 -14.93 2.04
C LYS A 556 29.60 -14.32 3.33
N TYR A 557 28.93 -13.27 3.82
CA TYR A 557 29.43 -12.49 4.95
C TYR A 557 28.36 -12.27 6.01
N ILE A 558 28.77 -12.32 7.27
CA ILE A 558 27.97 -11.95 8.43
C ILE A 558 28.67 -10.81 9.17
N LEU A 559 27.96 -9.71 9.41
CA LEU A 559 28.40 -8.60 10.26
C LEU A 559 27.84 -8.81 11.67
N SER A 560 28.71 -8.93 12.66
CA SER A 560 28.32 -9.23 14.04
C SER A 560 29.12 -8.40 15.05
N LYS A 561 28.50 -8.12 16.22
CA LYS A 561 29.17 -7.58 17.41
C LYS A 561 29.82 -8.69 18.24
N ASN A 562 29.26 -9.88 18.17
CA ASN A 562 29.72 -11.04 18.92
C ASN A 562 30.51 -11.98 18.00
N GLU A 563 31.30 -12.84 18.61
CA GLU A 563 31.96 -13.92 17.88
C GLU A 563 30.95 -14.80 17.18
N TYR A 564 31.14 -15.02 15.87
CA TYR A 564 30.29 -15.86 15.04
C TYR A 564 31.05 -17.17 14.76
N LYS A 565 30.67 -18.22 15.50
CA LYS A 565 31.36 -19.51 15.43
C LYS A 565 31.16 -20.16 14.05
N ASN A 566 32.10 -21.00 13.69
CA ASN A 566 32.16 -21.73 12.41
C ASN A 566 32.43 -20.85 11.16
N TYR A 567 32.61 -19.54 11.30
CA TYR A 567 32.97 -18.62 10.21
C TYR A 567 34.34 -17.97 10.48
N THR A 568 35.02 -17.59 9.44
CA THR A 568 36.35 -16.97 9.55
C THR A 568 36.24 -15.46 9.68
N LYS A 569 36.77 -14.90 10.76
CA LYS A 569 36.81 -13.42 10.93
C LYS A 569 37.85 -12.83 9.95
N ILE A 570 37.40 -11.89 9.12
CA ILE A 570 38.21 -11.27 8.05
C ILE A 570 38.44 -9.76 8.23
N ILE A 571 37.53 -9.08 8.92
CA ILE A 571 37.62 -7.62 9.21
C ILE A 571 37.15 -7.40 10.65
N GLN A 572 37.87 -6.53 11.37
CA GLN A 572 37.47 -6.05 12.70
C GLN A 572 37.64 -4.54 12.73
N GLU A 573 36.57 -3.83 13.10
CA GLU A 573 36.56 -2.39 13.35
C GLU A 573 35.73 -2.11 14.62
N GLU A 574 36.40 -1.54 15.65
CA GLU A 574 35.82 -1.31 16.97
C GLU A 574 35.20 -2.62 17.56
N ASP A 575 33.88 -2.59 17.89
CA ASP A 575 33.11 -3.75 18.37
C ASP A 575 32.40 -4.51 17.25
N LEU A 576 32.63 -4.17 15.99
CA LEU A 576 32.04 -4.84 14.82
C LEU A 576 33.07 -5.71 14.12
N ALA A 577 32.65 -6.92 13.72
CA ALA A 577 33.48 -7.82 12.92
C ALA A 577 32.70 -8.42 11.76
N ILE A 578 33.38 -8.64 10.62
CA ILE A 578 32.83 -9.36 9.47
C ILE A 578 33.44 -10.75 9.48
N TYR A 579 32.55 -11.74 9.38
CA TYR A 579 32.85 -13.15 9.32
C TYR A 579 32.49 -13.70 7.94
N GLN A 580 33.40 -14.50 7.35
CA GLN A 580 33.20 -15.13 6.04
C GLN A 580 32.72 -16.55 6.22
N ASN A 581 31.66 -16.93 5.52
CA ASN A 581 31.16 -18.29 5.42
C ASN A 581 32.11 -19.14 4.57
N PRO A 582 32.70 -20.22 5.09
CA PRO A 582 33.59 -21.11 4.33
C PRO A 582 32.84 -21.91 3.26
N TYR A 583 31.52 -22.10 3.42
CA TYR A 583 30.63 -22.86 2.52
C TYR A 583 29.84 -21.98 1.56
N TYR A 584 30.37 -20.82 1.19
CA TYR A 584 29.71 -19.91 0.28
C TYR A 584 29.58 -20.47 -1.14
N LEU A 585 28.35 -20.45 -1.70
CA LEU A 585 28.07 -20.69 -3.12
C LEU A 585 27.64 -19.40 -3.79
N SER A 586 28.04 -19.23 -5.07
CA SER A 586 27.63 -18.07 -5.88
C SER A 586 26.11 -18.07 -6.11
N PHE A 587 25.60 -17.01 -6.75
CA PHE A 587 24.18 -16.92 -7.12
C PHE A 587 23.72 -17.94 -8.16
N GLY A 588 24.66 -18.66 -8.80
CA GLY A 588 24.31 -19.70 -9.78
C GLY A 588 25.29 -20.84 -9.74
N TYR A 589 24.79 -22.07 -9.75
CA TYR A 589 25.60 -23.27 -9.75
C TYR A 589 24.84 -24.45 -10.36
N LYS A 590 25.61 -25.47 -10.77
CA LYS A 590 25.08 -26.72 -11.34
C LYS A 590 24.37 -27.56 -10.28
N ILE A 591 23.24 -28.15 -10.65
CA ILE A 591 22.49 -29.09 -9.84
C ILE A 591 22.20 -30.38 -10.61
N LYS A 592 21.92 -31.49 -9.91
CA LYS A 592 21.59 -32.78 -10.53
C LYS A 592 20.09 -32.97 -10.75
N ASN A 593 19.26 -32.60 -9.79
CA ASN A 593 17.81 -32.81 -9.85
C ASN A 593 17.05 -31.59 -9.29
N ASP A 594 15.88 -31.30 -9.85
CA ASP A 594 14.99 -30.21 -9.45
C ASP A 594 13.61 -30.68 -8.93
N ASN A 595 13.38 -31.98 -8.90
CA ASN A 595 12.17 -32.55 -8.29
C ASN A 595 12.39 -32.69 -6.78
N ILE A 596 11.94 -31.69 -6.01
CA ILE A 596 12.26 -31.53 -4.60
C ILE A 596 10.98 -31.30 -3.80
N ASP A 597 10.75 -32.15 -2.81
CA ASP A 597 9.66 -31.94 -1.84
C ASP A 597 10.15 -31.10 -0.66
N ILE A 598 9.54 -29.93 -0.50
CA ILE A 598 9.77 -29.00 0.63
C ILE A 598 8.48 -28.70 1.42
N GLU A 599 7.47 -29.52 1.28
CA GLU A 599 6.18 -29.26 1.93
C GLU A 599 6.16 -29.63 3.43
N SER A 600 7.21 -30.28 3.95
CA SER A 600 7.32 -30.61 5.36
C SER A 600 7.30 -29.36 6.26
N ASN A 601 6.73 -29.48 7.47
CA ASN A 601 6.85 -28.47 8.53
C ASN A 601 8.20 -28.54 9.26
N ASN A 602 9.02 -29.54 8.95
CA ASN A 602 10.36 -29.70 9.50
C ASN A 602 11.39 -29.06 8.57
N PRO A 603 12.00 -27.91 8.94
CA PRO A 603 12.94 -27.19 8.07
C PRO A 603 14.23 -28.00 7.82
N PHE A 604 14.64 -28.85 8.72
CA PHE A 604 15.84 -29.67 8.58
C PHE A 604 15.66 -30.75 7.51
N LEU A 605 14.48 -31.37 7.43
CA LEU A 605 14.15 -32.32 6.37
C LEU A 605 14.06 -31.60 5.01
N ASN A 606 13.46 -30.40 4.95
CA ASN A 606 13.40 -29.63 3.72
C ASN A 606 14.80 -29.27 3.21
N GLN A 607 15.70 -28.84 4.09
CA GLN A 607 17.10 -28.55 3.74
C GLN A 607 17.84 -29.82 3.28
N ASN A 608 17.68 -30.95 3.96
CA ASN A 608 18.24 -32.24 3.53
C ASN A 608 17.74 -32.60 2.11
N ASN A 609 16.44 -32.51 1.87
CA ASN A 609 15.84 -32.84 0.56
C ASN A 609 16.42 -31.97 -0.56
N ILE A 610 16.55 -30.66 -0.33
CA ILE A 610 17.13 -29.73 -1.31
C ILE A 610 18.57 -30.13 -1.62
N VAL A 611 19.41 -30.30 -0.61
CA VAL A 611 20.84 -30.56 -0.80
C VAL A 611 21.07 -31.93 -1.45
N LYS A 612 20.36 -32.97 -1.03
CA LYS A 612 20.40 -34.30 -1.66
C LYS A 612 20.00 -34.25 -3.14
N ALA A 613 18.91 -33.58 -3.48
CA ALA A 613 18.48 -33.42 -4.85
C ALA A 613 19.53 -32.67 -5.71
N PHE A 614 20.06 -31.57 -5.18
CA PHE A 614 21.03 -30.73 -5.87
C PHE A 614 22.35 -31.45 -6.14
N THR A 615 22.85 -32.23 -5.18
CA THR A 615 24.14 -32.93 -5.28
C THR A 615 24.04 -34.36 -5.82
N GLY A 616 22.89 -35.05 -5.60
CA GLY A 616 22.71 -36.48 -5.86
C GLY A 616 23.44 -37.37 -4.82
N ILE A 617 23.97 -36.79 -3.73
CA ILE A 617 24.54 -37.53 -2.60
C ILE A 617 23.38 -37.84 -1.66
N ASN A 618 23.21 -39.10 -1.25
CA ASN A 618 22.10 -39.56 -0.42
C ASN A 618 22.43 -39.62 1.07
N GLU A 619 23.27 -38.71 1.58
CA GLU A 619 23.59 -38.55 2.98
C GLU A 619 22.86 -37.34 3.54
N ASP A 620 22.26 -37.45 4.72
CA ASP A 620 21.58 -36.36 5.38
C ASP A 620 22.55 -35.49 6.17
N ILE A 621 22.53 -34.17 5.96
CA ILE A 621 23.33 -33.21 6.75
C ILE A 621 22.78 -33.12 8.17
N TYR A 622 21.48 -33.16 8.32
CA TYR A 622 20.83 -33.07 9.63
C TYR A 622 20.46 -34.44 10.16
N GLU A 623 20.99 -34.74 11.36
CA GLU A 623 20.70 -35.97 12.09
C GLU A 623 19.79 -35.68 13.28
N TYR A 624 18.73 -36.46 13.42
CA TYR A 624 17.74 -36.27 14.49
C TYR A 624 18.36 -36.56 15.88
N SER A 625 18.11 -35.66 16.83
CA SER A 625 18.48 -35.85 18.25
C SER A 625 17.24 -36.19 19.07
N PRO A 626 17.24 -37.35 19.76
CA PRO A 626 16.15 -37.73 20.63
C PRO A 626 16.11 -36.85 21.89
N TYR A 627 14.91 -36.57 22.36
CA TYR A 627 14.66 -35.77 23.55
C TYR A 627 13.57 -36.35 24.43
N THR A 628 13.52 -35.93 25.68
CA THR A 628 12.42 -36.22 26.60
C THR A 628 11.72 -34.89 26.96
N ILE A 629 10.40 -34.96 27.15
CA ILE A 629 9.60 -33.80 27.54
C ILE A 629 8.99 -34.04 28.92
N SER A 630 9.05 -33.04 29.78
CA SER A 630 8.32 -32.98 31.02
C SER A 630 7.62 -31.64 31.18
N TYR A 631 6.57 -31.60 31.98
CA TYR A 631 5.82 -30.36 32.19
C TYR A 631 5.30 -30.28 33.62
N GLU A 632 5.27 -29.05 34.15
CA GLU A 632 4.84 -28.73 35.51
C GLU A 632 3.71 -27.70 35.44
N ASN A 633 2.66 -27.86 36.25
CA ASN A 633 1.48 -26.97 36.26
C ASN A 633 0.76 -26.84 34.93
N VAL A 634 0.80 -27.87 34.11
CA VAL A 634 0.29 -27.81 32.73
C VAL A 634 -0.63 -28.98 32.44
N LYS A 635 -1.81 -28.70 31.88
CA LYS A 635 -2.71 -29.70 31.31
C LYS A 635 -2.49 -29.72 29.78
N LYS A 636 -2.08 -30.87 29.26
CA LYS A 636 -1.93 -31.07 27.81
C LYS A 636 -3.23 -31.61 27.21
N THR A 637 -3.72 -30.99 26.14
CA THR A 637 -4.86 -31.47 25.35
C THR A 637 -4.51 -31.32 23.89
N ASN A 638 -4.24 -32.41 23.19
CA ASN A 638 -3.68 -32.43 21.84
C ASN A 638 -2.38 -31.58 21.76
N ASP A 639 -2.34 -30.58 20.87
CA ASP A 639 -1.19 -29.71 20.68
C ASP A 639 -1.20 -28.48 21.62
N THR A 640 -2.18 -28.40 22.53
CA THR A 640 -2.36 -27.26 23.43
C THR A 640 -1.95 -27.61 24.86
N TYR A 641 -1.11 -26.79 25.43
CA TYR A 641 -0.65 -26.80 26.81
C TYR A 641 -1.30 -25.63 27.55
N GLN A 642 -2.13 -25.92 28.56
CA GLN A 642 -2.89 -24.92 29.33
C GLN A 642 -2.45 -24.88 30.78
N THR A 643 -2.48 -23.71 31.40
CA THR A 643 -2.15 -23.49 32.80
C THR A 643 -3.06 -22.41 33.41
N ASN A 644 -3.29 -22.53 34.73
CA ASN A 644 -3.98 -21.51 35.54
C ASN A 644 -3.00 -20.63 36.34
N SER A 645 -1.68 -20.88 36.18
CA SER A 645 -0.60 -20.16 36.85
C SER A 645 0.56 -19.98 35.88
N ILE A 646 1.79 -20.21 36.30
CA ILE A 646 2.93 -20.31 35.39
C ILE A 646 3.10 -21.78 35.01
N GLY A 647 2.93 -22.09 33.73
CA GLY A 647 3.21 -23.41 33.16
C GLY A 647 4.65 -23.50 32.71
N ILE A 648 5.22 -24.70 32.92
CA ILE A 648 6.62 -24.99 32.55
C ILE A 648 6.65 -26.22 31.64
N LEU A 649 7.32 -26.05 30.47
CA LEU A 649 7.72 -27.17 29.60
C LEU A 649 9.23 -27.31 29.65
N LYS A 650 9.73 -28.55 29.84
CA LYS A 650 11.15 -28.86 29.84
C LYS A 650 11.46 -29.94 28.82
N TYR A 651 12.38 -29.63 27.91
CA TYR A 651 12.96 -30.58 26.98
C TYR A 651 14.37 -30.94 27.48
N LYS A 652 14.67 -32.23 27.64
CA LYS A 652 16.01 -32.71 27.98
C LYS A 652 16.56 -33.48 26.82
N ILE A 653 17.72 -33.03 26.32
CA ILE A 653 18.43 -33.58 25.17
C ILE A 653 19.77 -34.13 25.66
N LYS A 654 19.96 -35.43 25.53
CA LYS A 654 21.24 -36.06 25.80
C LYS A 654 22.10 -35.89 24.53
N ILE A 655 23.27 -35.28 24.68
CA ILE A 655 24.18 -35.02 23.56
C ILE A 655 24.80 -36.33 23.07
N THR A 656 24.59 -36.62 21.79
CA THR A 656 25.06 -37.84 21.11
C THR A 656 26.09 -37.55 20.00
N SER A 657 26.17 -36.27 19.53
CA SER A 657 27.13 -35.80 18.53
C SER A 657 27.91 -34.59 19.03
N PRO A 658 29.17 -34.38 18.59
CA PRO A 658 29.91 -33.15 18.86
C PRO A 658 29.51 -31.99 17.98
N ASP A 659 28.60 -32.21 17.01
CA ASP A 659 28.14 -31.24 16.04
C ASP A 659 27.21 -30.18 16.67
N GLU A 660 26.96 -29.13 15.93
CA GLU A 660 26.06 -28.03 16.37
C GLU A 660 24.63 -28.55 16.48
N LEU A 661 24.03 -28.40 17.63
CA LEU A 661 22.62 -28.77 17.88
C LEU A 661 21.72 -27.59 17.60
N TYR A 662 20.72 -27.84 16.78
CA TYR A 662 19.64 -26.86 16.49
C TYR A 662 18.30 -27.38 16.98
N PHE A 663 17.41 -26.44 17.32
CA PHE A 663 16.02 -26.77 17.54
C PHE A 663 15.08 -25.88 16.74
N TYR A 664 13.89 -26.42 16.46
CA TYR A 664 12.78 -25.70 15.85
C TYR A 664 11.48 -26.24 16.42
N ILE A 665 10.56 -25.32 16.70
CA ILE A 665 9.19 -25.66 17.10
C ILE A 665 8.24 -25.17 16.00
N SER A 666 7.49 -26.10 15.40
CA SER A 666 6.51 -25.78 14.38
C SER A 666 5.35 -24.99 15.01
N PRO A 667 5.10 -23.77 14.56
CA PRO A 667 3.98 -22.99 15.07
C PRO A 667 2.65 -23.59 14.58
N PRO A 668 1.52 -23.32 15.29
CA PRO A 668 0.20 -23.66 14.79
C PRO A 668 -0.09 -22.97 13.47
N SER A 669 -0.96 -23.57 12.66
CA SER A 669 -1.28 -23.11 11.29
C SER A 669 -1.85 -21.66 11.22
N GLU A 670 -2.33 -21.12 12.32
CA GLU A 670 -2.87 -19.76 12.44
C GLU A 670 -2.08 -18.92 13.47
N ILE A 671 -0.86 -18.54 13.11
CA ILE A 671 0.02 -17.70 13.95
C ILE A 671 -0.58 -16.29 14.20
N GLN A 672 -1.58 -15.88 13.44
CA GLN A 672 -2.13 -14.54 13.50
C GLN A 672 -2.95 -14.23 14.77
N THR A 673 -3.36 -15.22 15.54
CA THR A 673 -4.31 -15.04 16.65
C THR A 673 -3.75 -15.29 18.05
N THR A 674 -2.62 -16.00 18.21
CA THR A 674 -2.07 -16.34 19.53
C THR A 674 -0.65 -15.83 19.73
N TYR A 675 -0.54 -14.54 20.05
CA TYR A 675 0.73 -13.93 20.50
C TYR A 675 1.08 -14.27 21.94
N LYS A 676 0.99 -15.55 22.30
CA LYS A 676 1.38 -15.98 23.65
C LYS A 676 2.86 -16.26 23.64
N LYS A 677 3.59 -15.52 24.44
CA LYS A 677 5.02 -15.66 24.59
C LYS A 677 5.35 -16.63 25.72
N ALA A 678 6.44 -17.35 25.52
CA ALA A 678 7.08 -18.12 26.58
C ALA A 678 8.49 -17.58 26.82
N LYS A 679 8.89 -17.46 28.07
CA LYS A 679 10.29 -17.20 28.41
C LYS A 679 11.08 -18.48 28.20
N MET A 680 12.12 -18.40 27.36
CA MET A 680 12.98 -19.52 27.04
C MET A 680 14.27 -19.47 27.84
N TYR A 681 14.64 -20.59 28.44
CA TYR A 681 15.88 -20.78 29.19
C TYR A 681 16.66 -21.94 28.60
N ILE A 682 17.99 -21.79 28.51
CA ILE A 682 18.92 -22.87 28.19
C ILE A 682 19.77 -23.15 29.42
N ASN A 683 19.72 -24.35 29.99
CA ASN A 683 20.40 -24.72 31.23
C ASN A 683 20.17 -23.67 32.34
N ASP A 684 18.90 -23.36 32.61
CA ASP A 684 18.43 -22.35 33.59
C ASP A 684 18.85 -20.89 33.34
N THR A 685 19.62 -20.63 32.29
CA THR A 685 19.96 -19.26 31.90
C THR A 685 18.90 -18.73 30.96
N TYR A 686 18.28 -17.58 31.29
CA TYR A 686 17.31 -16.91 30.41
C TYR A 686 17.99 -16.56 29.07
N TYR A 687 17.40 -17.04 27.99
CA TYR A 687 17.91 -16.78 26.65
C TYR A 687 17.14 -15.65 25.95
N ASP A 688 15.83 -15.80 25.77
CA ASP A 688 14.93 -14.80 25.17
C ASP A 688 13.47 -15.23 25.33
N ASP A 689 12.52 -14.36 24.93
CA ASP A 689 11.12 -14.76 24.78
C ASP A 689 10.96 -15.52 23.46
N TYR A 690 10.34 -16.68 23.45
CA TYR A 690 10.00 -17.47 22.26
C TYR A 690 8.49 -17.45 22.01
N PHE A 691 8.03 -17.86 20.82
CA PHE A 691 6.64 -17.73 20.35
C PHE A 691 6.09 -16.30 20.37
N THR A 692 6.93 -15.31 20.45
CA THR A 692 6.53 -13.93 20.27
C THR A 692 6.31 -13.64 18.80
N LYS A 693 5.64 -12.54 18.51
CA LYS A 693 5.50 -11.97 17.17
C LYS A 693 6.81 -11.89 16.38
N TYR A 694 7.96 -11.85 17.05
CA TYR A 694 9.27 -11.57 16.48
C TYR A 694 10.35 -12.58 16.83
N ASN A 695 10.05 -13.64 17.58
CA ASN A 695 11.06 -14.54 18.10
C ASN A 695 10.63 -16.00 18.06
N TRP A 696 10.63 -16.57 16.88
CA TRP A 696 10.50 -18.00 16.61
C TRP A 696 11.23 -18.29 15.27
N GLY A 697 11.66 -19.52 15.08
CA GLY A 697 12.50 -19.95 13.96
C GLY A 697 13.53 -20.98 14.46
N VAL A 698 14.41 -21.41 13.59
CA VAL A 698 15.53 -22.29 13.96
C VAL A 698 16.46 -21.53 14.91
N ILE A 699 16.82 -22.18 16.04
CA ILE A 699 17.78 -21.64 17.01
C ILE A 699 18.92 -22.62 17.21
N SER A 700 20.16 -22.13 17.18
CA SER A 700 21.33 -22.89 17.58
C SER A 700 21.39 -23.00 19.11
N LEU A 701 21.53 -24.21 19.61
CA LEU A 701 21.86 -24.52 21.01
C LEU A 701 23.36 -24.66 21.24
N GLY A 702 24.18 -24.62 20.17
CA GLY A 702 25.65 -24.70 20.23
C GLY A 702 26.19 -26.12 20.17
N LYS A 703 27.55 -26.23 20.32
CA LYS A 703 28.27 -27.49 20.39
C LYS A 703 28.55 -27.87 21.83
N HIS A 704 28.32 -29.12 22.15
CA HIS A 704 28.49 -29.65 23.52
C HIS A 704 29.26 -30.99 23.55
N GLN A 705 29.80 -31.35 24.70
CA GLN A 705 30.44 -32.64 24.86
C GLN A 705 29.47 -33.79 24.84
N ILE A 706 29.79 -34.86 24.13
CA ILE A 706 29.00 -36.08 24.09
C ILE A 706 28.76 -36.60 25.51
N GLY A 707 27.53 -37.04 25.81
CA GLY A 707 27.13 -37.56 27.12
C GLY A 707 26.59 -36.50 28.08
N THR A 708 26.80 -35.20 27.82
CA THR A 708 26.14 -34.12 28.59
C THR A 708 24.66 -34.02 28.26
N THR A 709 23.91 -33.36 29.14
CA THR A 709 22.48 -33.12 28.91
C THR A 709 22.23 -31.64 28.88
N ILE A 710 21.50 -31.20 27.88
CA ILE A 710 20.99 -29.82 27.75
C ILE A 710 19.53 -29.81 28.16
N GLU A 711 19.14 -28.85 28.96
CA GLU A 711 17.74 -28.57 29.28
C GLU A 711 17.29 -27.29 28.59
N LEU A 712 16.23 -27.41 27.79
CA LEU A 712 15.52 -26.28 27.22
C LEU A 712 14.18 -26.13 27.96
N LYS A 713 14.01 -24.99 28.66
CA LYS A 713 12.83 -24.72 29.48
C LYS A 713 12.03 -23.55 28.93
N PHE A 714 10.70 -23.70 28.85
CA PHE A 714 9.76 -22.64 28.50
C PHE A 714 8.82 -22.36 29.68
N GLU A 715 8.76 -21.09 30.10
CA GLU A 715 7.80 -20.60 31.09
C GLU A 715 6.74 -19.76 30.40
N PHE A 716 5.46 -20.05 30.60
CA PHE A 716 4.35 -19.36 29.95
C PHE A 716 3.13 -19.20 30.87
N GLU A 717 2.30 -18.22 30.54
CA GLU A 717 1.02 -17.96 31.19
C GLU A 717 -0.14 -18.39 30.28
N GLU A 718 -1.27 -18.82 30.84
CA GLU A 718 -2.50 -19.24 30.18
C GLU A 718 -2.35 -20.51 29.29
N GLN A 719 -1.96 -20.39 28.03
CA GLN A 719 -1.82 -21.53 27.12
C GLN A 719 -0.71 -21.33 26.07
N LEU A 720 -0.20 -22.46 25.60
CA LEU A 720 0.79 -22.51 24.50
C LEU A 720 0.38 -23.62 23.53
N GLU A 721 0.44 -23.37 22.24
CA GLU A 721 0.16 -24.37 21.20
C GLU A 721 1.47 -24.75 20.51
N ILE A 722 1.79 -26.06 20.51
CA ILE A 722 2.99 -26.63 19.90
C ILE A 722 2.55 -27.83 19.09
N LYS A 723 2.69 -27.77 17.77
CA LYS A 723 2.35 -28.88 16.90
C LYS A 723 3.44 -29.95 16.89
N ASP A 724 4.65 -29.55 16.55
CA ASP A 724 5.81 -30.42 16.45
C ASP A 724 7.06 -29.74 17.00
N THR A 725 7.98 -30.52 17.56
CA THR A 725 9.27 -30.05 18.08
C THR A 725 10.39 -30.91 17.48
N TYR A 726 11.42 -30.26 16.98
CA TYR A 726 12.51 -30.89 16.28
C TYR A 726 13.85 -30.45 16.86
N PHE A 727 14.73 -31.45 17.13
CA PHE A 727 16.12 -31.26 17.52
C PHE A 727 17.00 -32.04 16.54
N TYR A 728 17.97 -31.37 15.92
CA TYR A 728 18.84 -31.92 14.89
C TYR A 728 20.27 -31.42 15.06
N TYR A 729 21.23 -32.30 14.83
CA TYR A 729 22.64 -31.97 14.68
C TYR A 729 22.94 -31.66 13.22
N GLU A 730 23.75 -30.62 12.94
CA GLU A 730 24.25 -30.31 11.61
C GLU A 730 25.65 -30.90 11.43
N ASN A 731 25.76 -31.98 10.68
CA ASN A 731 27.02 -32.70 10.44
C ASN A 731 27.88 -31.97 9.40
N ILE A 732 28.97 -31.37 9.89
CA ILE A 732 29.85 -30.53 9.07
C ILE A 732 30.63 -31.34 8.04
N ASP A 733 30.97 -32.59 8.30
CA ASP A 733 31.73 -33.44 7.36
C ASP A 733 30.84 -33.84 6.17
N ILE A 734 29.55 -34.09 6.43
CA ILE A 734 28.57 -34.35 5.36
C ILE A 734 28.27 -33.06 4.59
N LEU A 735 28.11 -31.93 5.28
CA LEU A 735 27.96 -30.62 4.62
C LEU A 735 29.15 -30.32 3.68
N GLU A 736 30.35 -30.56 4.11
CA GLU A 736 31.56 -30.38 3.28
C GLU A 736 31.51 -31.23 2.00
N LYS A 737 31.08 -32.51 2.08
CA LYS A 737 30.93 -33.37 0.88
C LYS A 737 29.93 -32.75 -0.13
N HIS A 738 28.79 -32.28 0.36
CA HIS A 738 27.77 -31.63 -0.48
C HIS A 738 28.28 -30.31 -1.08
N TYR A 739 28.95 -29.50 -0.29
CA TYR A 739 29.56 -28.26 -0.73
C TYR A 739 30.60 -28.47 -1.82
N GLN A 740 31.50 -29.44 -1.65
CA GLN A 740 32.51 -29.80 -2.65
C GLN A 740 31.89 -30.21 -4.00
N GLU A 741 30.74 -30.87 -3.99
CA GLU A 741 30.04 -31.21 -5.24
C GLU A 741 29.42 -29.96 -5.89
N LEU A 742 28.76 -29.08 -5.12
CA LEU A 742 28.07 -27.87 -5.66
C LEU A 742 29.05 -26.78 -6.08
N SER A 743 30.21 -26.71 -5.43
CA SER A 743 31.24 -25.70 -5.70
C SER A 743 32.03 -25.92 -7.00
N LYS A 744 31.96 -27.13 -7.62
CA LYS A 744 32.72 -27.48 -8.84
C LYS A 744 32.38 -26.60 -10.04
N ASN A 745 31.10 -26.31 -10.26
CA ASN A 745 30.64 -25.54 -11.43
C ASN A 745 29.72 -24.43 -10.96
N GLN A 746 30.27 -23.28 -10.67
CA GLN A 746 29.55 -22.06 -10.28
C GLN A 746 29.63 -21.02 -11.38
N ILE A 747 28.63 -20.15 -11.46
CA ILE A 747 28.66 -18.98 -12.32
C ILE A 747 29.46 -17.88 -11.61
N ASP A 748 30.50 -17.38 -12.27
CA ASP A 748 31.16 -16.16 -11.83
C ASP A 748 30.35 -14.94 -12.31
N PHE A 749 29.50 -14.41 -11.45
CA PHE A 749 28.62 -13.28 -11.76
C PHE A 749 29.27 -11.94 -11.42
N LYS A 750 29.17 -11.02 -12.37
CA LYS A 750 29.42 -9.59 -12.18
C LYS A 750 28.11 -8.82 -12.24
N LYS A 751 27.83 -8.02 -11.21
CA LYS A 751 26.68 -7.10 -11.19
C LYS A 751 27.05 -5.85 -11.99
N ILE A 752 26.41 -5.65 -13.15
CA ILE A 752 26.54 -4.40 -13.95
C ILE A 752 25.57 -3.36 -13.38
N THR A 753 24.31 -3.75 -13.22
CA THR A 753 23.30 -3.02 -12.44
C THR A 753 22.47 -4.05 -11.67
N SER A 754 21.58 -3.60 -10.78
CA SER A 754 20.66 -4.51 -10.08
C SER A 754 19.70 -5.25 -11.03
N SER A 755 19.45 -4.74 -12.23
CA SER A 755 18.65 -5.39 -13.28
C SER A 755 19.48 -6.01 -14.41
N LYS A 756 20.82 -5.99 -14.32
CA LYS A 756 21.70 -6.61 -15.33
C LYS A 756 22.90 -7.29 -14.68
N LEU A 757 22.97 -8.61 -14.84
CA LEU A 757 24.07 -9.45 -14.41
C LEU A 757 24.77 -10.05 -15.64
N GLU A 758 26.08 -10.15 -15.59
CA GLU A 758 26.89 -10.87 -16.58
C GLU A 758 27.65 -11.98 -15.85
N GLY A 759 27.76 -13.16 -16.45
CA GLY A 759 28.41 -14.29 -15.83
C GLY A 759 29.09 -15.23 -16.84
N LYS A 760 29.96 -16.11 -16.31
CA LYS A 760 30.59 -17.15 -17.08
C LYS A 760 30.50 -18.47 -16.31
N ILE A 761 30.35 -19.56 -17.04
CA ILE A 761 30.40 -20.93 -16.51
C ILE A 761 31.02 -21.88 -17.50
N ASN A 762 31.75 -22.87 -16.98
CA ASN A 762 32.29 -23.99 -17.77
C ASN A 762 31.60 -25.29 -17.31
N LEU A 763 31.07 -26.07 -18.26
CA LEU A 763 30.39 -27.33 -18.01
C LEU A 763 30.98 -28.48 -18.80
N ASP A 764 31.29 -29.56 -18.11
CA ASP A 764 31.85 -30.79 -18.74
C ASP A 764 30.78 -31.56 -19.53
N LYS A 765 29.52 -31.45 -19.12
CA LYS A 765 28.35 -32.10 -19.73
C LYS A 765 27.10 -31.21 -19.64
N SER A 766 26.13 -31.50 -20.47
CA SER A 766 24.79 -30.83 -20.37
C SER A 766 24.26 -30.94 -18.95
N SER A 767 23.87 -29.81 -18.37
CA SER A 767 23.54 -29.74 -16.96
C SER A 767 22.44 -28.72 -16.69
N LYS A 768 21.70 -28.96 -15.63
CA LYS A 768 20.74 -28.01 -15.06
C LYS A 768 21.47 -27.04 -14.13
N ILE A 769 21.16 -25.77 -14.27
CA ILE A 769 21.72 -24.67 -13.49
C ILE A 769 20.63 -24.10 -12.61
N PHE A 770 20.97 -23.93 -11.33
CA PHE A 770 20.14 -23.25 -10.35
C PHE A 770 20.59 -21.79 -10.24
N LEU A 771 19.63 -20.87 -10.16
CA LEU A 771 19.88 -19.47 -9.80
C LEU A 771 19.17 -19.12 -8.50
N ASN A 772 19.93 -18.65 -7.54
CA ASN A 772 19.42 -18.14 -6.29
C ASN A 772 18.80 -16.74 -6.43
N ILE A 773 17.89 -16.60 -7.37
CA ILE A 773 17.15 -15.38 -7.73
C ILE A 773 15.70 -15.79 -7.90
N PRO A 774 14.74 -15.04 -7.30
CA PRO A 774 13.32 -15.32 -7.47
C PRO A 774 12.91 -15.35 -8.94
N TYR A 775 12.14 -16.37 -9.30
CA TYR A 775 11.55 -16.49 -10.62
C TYR A 775 10.56 -15.36 -10.88
N ASP A 776 10.79 -14.64 -11.97
CA ASP A 776 9.92 -13.58 -12.45
C ASP A 776 9.97 -13.54 -13.98
N GLU A 777 8.81 -13.43 -14.64
CA GLU A 777 8.71 -13.36 -16.10
C GLU A 777 9.44 -12.14 -16.71
N GLY A 778 9.80 -11.16 -15.88
CA GLY A 778 10.61 -10.01 -16.28
C GLY A 778 12.07 -10.35 -16.57
N TRP A 779 12.59 -11.49 -16.07
CA TRP A 779 13.94 -11.93 -16.34
C TRP A 779 14.08 -12.51 -17.77
N THR A 780 15.09 -12.09 -18.45
CA THR A 780 15.52 -12.65 -19.75
C THR A 780 16.99 -13.05 -19.65
N LEU A 781 17.26 -14.33 -19.95
CA LEU A 781 18.60 -14.88 -20.00
C LEU A 781 19.04 -15.04 -21.47
N LEU A 782 20.18 -14.46 -21.77
CA LEU A 782 20.94 -14.73 -23.00
C LEU A 782 22.17 -15.55 -22.66
N VAL A 783 22.39 -16.64 -23.36
CA VAL A 783 23.59 -17.47 -23.29
C VAL A 783 24.23 -17.46 -24.63
N ASP A 784 25.49 -17.00 -24.70
CA ASP A 784 26.26 -16.84 -25.97
C ASP A 784 25.49 -16.05 -27.04
N GLY A 785 24.59 -15.14 -26.60
CA GLY A 785 23.73 -14.32 -27.46
C GLY A 785 22.35 -14.92 -27.75
N GLU A 786 22.09 -16.18 -27.44
CA GLU A 786 20.80 -16.84 -27.65
C GLU A 786 19.92 -16.81 -26.40
N LYS A 787 18.61 -16.63 -26.60
CA LYS A 787 17.65 -16.56 -25.50
C LYS A 787 17.32 -17.95 -24.98
N ILE A 788 17.56 -18.17 -23.68
CA ILE A 788 17.27 -19.42 -22.98
C ILE A 788 16.04 -19.23 -22.09
N LYS A 789 15.19 -20.26 -22.04
CA LYS A 789 14.00 -20.29 -21.20
C LYS A 789 14.37 -20.50 -19.74
N LEU A 790 13.85 -19.66 -18.87
CA LEU A 790 13.91 -19.83 -17.43
C LEU A 790 12.70 -20.62 -16.93
N ASN A 791 12.92 -21.47 -15.92
CA ASN A 791 11.90 -22.28 -15.28
C ASN A 791 11.91 -22.03 -13.76
N PRO A 792 10.73 -22.11 -13.10
CA PRO A 792 10.70 -22.06 -11.65
C PRO A 792 11.23 -23.35 -11.01
N ILE A 793 11.93 -23.22 -9.88
CA ILE A 793 12.35 -24.32 -9.00
C ILE A 793 12.01 -23.96 -7.56
N LEU A 794 11.69 -24.93 -6.71
CA LEU A 794 11.23 -24.72 -5.33
C LEU A 794 10.03 -23.77 -5.25
N ASN A 795 9.17 -23.74 -6.29
CA ASN A 795 8.04 -22.85 -6.49
C ASN A 795 8.39 -21.34 -6.48
N THR A 796 9.66 -20.97 -6.31
CA THR A 796 10.06 -19.59 -5.99
C THR A 796 11.29 -19.12 -6.74
N LEU A 797 12.30 -19.97 -6.91
CA LEU A 797 13.61 -19.63 -7.48
C LEU A 797 13.71 -20.03 -8.95
N THR A 798 14.83 -19.75 -9.58
CA THR A 798 15.00 -19.87 -11.03
C THR A 798 15.94 -21.02 -11.40
N SER A 799 15.64 -21.73 -12.49
CA SER A 799 16.54 -22.70 -13.09
C SER A 799 16.50 -22.66 -14.63
N PHE A 800 17.50 -23.22 -15.27
CA PHE A 800 17.60 -23.40 -16.73
C PHE A 800 18.58 -24.52 -17.07
N GLU A 801 18.61 -24.93 -18.34
CA GLU A 801 19.51 -25.97 -18.82
C GLU A 801 20.55 -25.40 -19.78
N LEU A 802 21.78 -25.88 -19.67
CA LEU A 802 22.89 -25.57 -20.56
C LEU A 802 23.55 -26.82 -21.11
N PRO A 803 24.02 -26.80 -22.37
CA PRO A 803 24.87 -27.86 -22.91
C PRO A 803 26.26 -27.86 -22.25
N SER A 804 27.11 -28.78 -22.62
CA SER A 804 28.57 -28.77 -22.26
C SER A 804 29.28 -27.63 -22.99
N GLY A 805 30.27 -27.03 -22.33
CA GLY A 805 31.13 -26.00 -22.91
C GLY A 805 31.31 -24.78 -21.99
N ASN A 806 32.06 -23.81 -22.54
CA ASN A 806 32.24 -22.50 -21.91
C ASN A 806 31.11 -21.57 -22.37
N HIS A 807 30.34 -21.04 -21.42
CA HIS A 807 29.21 -20.18 -21.72
C HIS A 807 29.34 -18.81 -21.08
N THR A 808 28.95 -17.79 -21.84
CA THR A 808 28.77 -16.42 -21.34
C THR A 808 27.29 -16.14 -21.15
N LEU A 809 26.92 -15.62 -19.97
CA LEU A 809 25.55 -15.38 -19.60
C LEU A 809 25.30 -13.87 -19.44
N THR A 810 24.16 -13.39 -19.96
CA THR A 810 23.65 -12.06 -19.68
C THR A 810 22.22 -12.18 -19.19
N LEU A 811 21.99 -11.86 -17.95
CA LEU A 811 20.68 -11.87 -17.31
C LEU A 811 20.18 -10.42 -17.17
N THR A 812 19.03 -10.10 -17.79
CA THR A 812 18.46 -8.76 -17.76
C THR A 812 17.01 -8.79 -17.26
N TYR A 813 16.65 -7.83 -16.40
CA TYR A 813 15.32 -7.69 -15.84
C TYR A 813 14.58 -6.50 -16.43
N THR A 814 13.37 -6.73 -16.88
CA THR A 814 12.42 -5.69 -17.29
C THR A 814 11.06 -5.99 -16.67
N PRO A 815 10.53 -5.13 -15.78
CA PRO A 815 9.25 -5.37 -15.12
C PRO A 815 8.14 -5.57 -16.15
N LYS A 816 7.28 -6.57 -15.93
CA LYS A 816 6.20 -6.92 -16.85
C LYS A 816 5.32 -5.70 -17.14
N TYR A 817 5.03 -5.46 -18.39
CA TYR A 817 4.25 -4.33 -18.90
C TYR A 817 4.82 -2.93 -18.63
N SER A 818 6.06 -2.77 -18.17
CA SER A 818 6.67 -1.45 -17.97
C SER A 818 6.76 -0.65 -19.28
N THR A 819 7.22 -1.29 -20.37
CA THR A 819 7.29 -0.67 -21.71
C THR A 819 5.91 -0.26 -22.20
N LEU A 820 4.90 -1.13 -22.06
CA LEU A 820 3.53 -0.81 -22.45
C LEU A 820 2.98 0.37 -21.62
N GLY A 821 3.23 0.39 -20.31
CA GLY A 821 2.84 1.48 -19.44
C GLY A 821 3.45 2.83 -19.86
N ILE A 822 4.74 2.84 -20.22
CA ILE A 822 5.43 4.03 -20.73
C ILE A 822 4.79 4.50 -22.05
N ILE A 823 4.55 3.59 -23.00
CA ILE A 823 3.92 3.91 -24.28
C ILE A 823 2.54 4.52 -24.08
N ILE A 824 1.70 3.90 -23.23
CA ILE A 824 0.37 4.42 -22.91
C ILE A 824 0.45 5.83 -22.32
N SER A 825 1.36 6.06 -21.36
CA SER A 825 1.51 7.38 -20.74
C SER A 825 1.97 8.44 -21.72
N LEU A 826 2.93 8.13 -22.60
CA LEU A 826 3.42 9.06 -23.63
C LEU A 826 2.34 9.40 -24.65
N ILE A 827 1.62 8.41 -25.15
CA ILE A 827 0.49 8.62 -26.06
C ILE A 827 -0.58 9.47 -25.36
N THR A 828 -0.90 9.16 -24.10
CA THR A 828 -1.89 9.90 -23.32
C THR A 828 -1.44 11.35 -23.07
N LEU A 829 -0.15 11.61 -22.90
CA LEU A 829 0.37 12.97 -22.76
C LEU A 829 0.09 13.78 -24.01
N LEU A 830 0.36 13.24 -25.20
CA LEU A 830 0.05 13.88 -26.48
C LEU A 830 -1.46 14.12 -26.63
N PHE A 831 -2.28 13.11 -26.34
CA PHE A 831 -3.74 13.25 -26.35
C PHE A 831 -4.25 14.27 -25.34
N SER A 832 -3.66 14.36 -24.16
CA SER A 832 -4.03 15.34 -23.13
C SER A 832 -3.75 16.77 -23.61
N ILE A 833 -2.59 17.01 -24.20
CA ILE A 833 -2.23 18.32 -24.78
C ILE A 833 -3.22 18.68 -25.91
N LEU A 834 -3.47 17.75 -26.82
CA LEU A 834 -4.41 17.95 -27.93
C LEU A 834 -5.85 18.21 -27.40
N TYR A 835 -6.29 17.43 -26.43
CA TYR A 835 -7.60 17.62 -25.80
C TYR A 835 -7.73 18.98 -25.12
N ILE A 836 -6.72 19.44 -24.37
CA ILE A 836 -6.71 20.75 -23.71
C ILE A 836 -6.79 21.90 -24.75
N ILE A 837 -6.16 21.73 -25.90
CA ILE A 837 -6.20 22.73 -26.98
C ILE A 837 -7.57 22.73 -27.67
N LEU A 838 -8.13 21.55 -27.94
CA LEU A 838 -9.30 21.36 -28.80
C LEU A 838 -10.64 21.14 -28.05
N CYS A 839 -10.66 21.10 -26.71
CA CYS A 839 -11.83 20.68 -25.95
C CYS A 839 -13.12 21.46 -26.31
N ASP A 840 -13.00 22.75 -26.62
CA ASP A 840 -14.14 23.56 -27.03
C ASP A 840 -14.59 23.22 -28.47
N LYS A 841 -13.65 22.97 -29.41
CA LYS A 841 -13.96 22.52 -30.77
C LYS A 841 -14.56 21.10 -30.77
N ILE A 842 -14.06 20.20 -29.96
CA ILE A 842 -14.58 18.85 -29.77
C ILE A 842 -16.03 18.90 -29.30
N TRP A 843 -16.35 19.82 -28.38
CA TRP A 843 -17.74 20.01 -27.94
C TRP A 843 -18.66 20.49 -29.06
N ASN A 844 -18.22 21.39 -29.92
CA ASN A 844 -18.98 21.84 -31.08
C ASN A 844 -19.24 20.71 -32.10
N ILE A 845 -18.23 19.86 -32.32
CA ILE A 845 -18.38 18.65 -33.15
C ILE A 845 -19.34 17.66 -32.48
N TYR A 846 -19.22 17.46 -31.17
CA TYR A 846 -20.11 16.60 -30.40
C TYR A 846 -21.59 17.07 -30.54
N THR A 847 -21.86 18.37 -30.38
CA THR A 847 -23.23 18.91 -30.47
C THR A 847 -23.80 18.73 -31.87
N LYS A 848 -22.98 18.81 -32.92
CA LYS A 848 -23.37 18.57 -34.31
C LYS A 848 -23.72 17.10 -34.59
N TYR A 849 -22.96 16.17 -33.99
CA TYR A 849 -23.12 14.71 -34.18
C TYR A 849 -23.54 13.99 -32.89
N LYS A 850 -24.29 14.64 -32.02
CA LYS A 850 -24.67 14.18 -30.67
C LYS A 850 -25.21 12.75 -30.63
N GLU A 851 -26.06 12.42 -31.59
CA GLU A 851 -26.72 11.09 -31.66
C GLU A 851 -25.66 9.98 -31.85
N ILE A 852 -24.70 10.15 -32.76
CA ILE A 852 -23.65 9.16 -33.05
C ILE A 852 -22.70 9.04 -31.84
N PHE A 853 -22.25 10.17 -31.29
CA PHE A 853 -21.35 10.13 -30.12
C PHE A 853 -22.01 9.51 -28.90
N ASN A 854 -23.27 9.85 -28.61
CA ASN A 854 -24.00 9.23 -27.53
C ASN A 854 -24.16 7.74 -27.72
N TYR A 855 -24.41 7.30 -28.96
CA TYR A 855 -24.51 5.87 -29.27
C TYR A 855 -23.19 5.14 -29.00
N LEU A 856 -22.05 5.70 -29.42
CA LEU A 856 -20.73 5.13 -29.16
C LEU A 856 -20.40 5.06 -27.66
N ILE A 857 -20.65 6.15 -26.92
CA ILE A 857 -20.45 6.20 -25.48
C ILE A 857 -21.29 5.14 -24.74
N ILE A 858 -22.58 5.05 -25.09
CA ILE A 858 -23.49 4.08 -24.50
C ILE A 858 -23.07 2.64 -24.89
N GLY A 859 -22.53 2.45 -26.08
CA GLY A 859 -21.96 1.16 -26.51
C GLY A 859 -20.83 0.72 -25.59
N VAL A 860 -19.86 1.60 -25.32
CA VAL A 860 -18.76 1.35 -24.37
C VAL A 860 -19.27 1.08 -22.95
N LEU A 861 -20.19 1.90 -22.45
CA LEU A 861 -20.81 1.69 -21.13
C LEU A 861 -21.58 0.37 -21.04
N THR A 862 -22.26 -0.03 -22.11
CA THR A 862 -22.95 -1.34 -22.18
C THR A 862 -21.98 -2.50 -22.05
N THR A 863 -20.84 -2.42 -22.74
CA THR A 863 -19.75 -3.42 -22.62
C THR A 863 -19.20 -3.43 -21.20
N LEU A 864 -19.00 -2.28 -20.58
CA LEU A 864 -18.54 -2.16 -19.19
C LEU A 864 -19.53 -2.82 -18.20
N VAL A 865 -20.83 -2.58 -18.36
CA VAL A 865 -21.89 -3.21 -17.55
C VAL A 865 -21.83 -4.74 -17.72
N SER A 866 -21.66 -5.24 -18.95
CA SER A 866 -21.52 -6.66 -19.19
C SER A 866 -20.31 -7.26 -18.48
N LEU A 867 -19.15 -6.64 -18.61
CA LEU A 867 -17.91 -7.12 -17.99
C LEU A 867 -17.97 -7.08 -16.46
N VAL A 868 -18.45 -5.98 -15.88
CA VAL A 868 -18.54 -5.81 -14.42
C VAL A 868 -19.55 -6.79 -13.83
N SER A 869 -20.72 -6.93 -14.44
CA SER A 869 -21.74 -7.88 -13.96
C SER A 869 -21.27 -9.33 -14.08
N TYR A 870 -20.60 -9.69 -15.18
CA TYR A 870 -19.98 -11.02 -15.32
C TYR A 870 -18.89 -11.24 -14.28
N PHE A 871 -18.01 -10.27 -14.07
CA PHE A 871 -16.95 -10.34 -13.07
C PHE A 871 -17.51 -10.57 -11.65
N ILE A 872 -18.56 -9.85 -11.28
CA ILE A 872 -19.23 -10.02 -9.97
C ILE A 872 -19.85 -11.43 -9.89
N LEU A 873 -20.61 -11.83 -10.91
CA LEU A 873 -21.30 -13.13 -10.92
C LEU A 873 -20.32 -14.30 -10.94
N SER A 874 -19.20 -14.18 -11.65
CA SER A 874 -18.16 -15.21 -11.68
C SER A 874 -17.43 -15.39 -10.34
N ARG A 875 -17.57 -14.46 -9.42
CA ARG A 875 -17.05 -14.56 -8.05
C ARG A 875 -18.09 -15.08 -7.06
N LEU A 876 -19.38 -14.85 -7.34
CA LEU A 876 -20.48 -15.31 -6.49
C LEU A 876 -20.93 -16.74 -6.81
N LEU A 877 -20.70 -17.18 -8.03
CA LEU A 877 -21.09 -18.50 -8.52
C LEU A 877 -19.85 -19.34 -8.83
N ASP A 878 -19.90 -20.63 -8.56
CA ASP A 878 -18.84 -21.55 -8.94
C ASP A 878 -18.86 -21.82 -10.46
N ILE A 879 -18.13 -20.97 -11.20
CA ILE A 879 -18.06 -21.03 -12.67
C ILE A 879 -17.31 -22.26 -13.22
N SER A 880 -16.72 -23.11 -12.37
CA SER A 880 -16.21 -24.40 -12.79
C SER A 880 -17.36 -25.34 -13.25
N ASN A 881 -18.57 -25.10 -12.73
CA ASN A 881 -19.78 -25.75 -13.19
C ASN A 881 -20.34 -25.06 -14.43
N ASN A 882 -20.52 -25.81 -15.53
CA ASN A 882 -21.04 -25.33 -16.81
C ASN A 882 -22.39 -24.59 -16.69
N ILE A 883 -23.27 -25.03 -15.78
CA ILE A 883 -24.59 -24.39 -15.57
C ILE A 883 -24.42 -23.00 -14.99
N TYR A 884 -23.60 -22.84 -13.96
CA TYR A 884 -23.36 -21.52 -13.35
C TYR A 884 -22.58 -20.59 -14.28
N PHE A 885 -21.67 -21.10 -15.10
CA PHE A 885 -21.04 -20.35 -16.18
C PHE A 885 -22.05 -19.77 -17.16
N ILE A 886 -23.01 -20.59 -17.63
CA ILE A 886 -24.09 -20.15 -18.54
C ILE A 886 -25.00 -19.12 -17.86
N ILE A 887 -25.36 -19.35 -16.60
CA ILE A 887 -26.20 -18.42 -15.81
C ILE A 887 -25.50 -17.06 -15.67
N ALA A 888 -24.21 -17.03 -15.30
CA ALA A 888 -23.45 -15.80 -15.16
C ALA A 888 -23.38 -14.99 -16.46
N ASN A 889 -23.11 -15.66 -17.59
CA ASN A 889 -23.10 -15.02 -18.91
C ASN A 889 -24.49 -14.50 -19.30
N THR A 890 -25.53 -15.30 -19.07
CA THR A 890 -26.91 -14.93 -19.45
C THR A 890 -27.41 -13.73 -18.65
N ILE A 891 -27.20 -13.71 -17.33
CA ILE A 891 -27.59 -12.58 -16.48
C ILE A 891 -26.79 -11.33 -16.87
N SER A 892 -25.48 -11.45 -17.09
CA SER A 892 -24.64 -10.34 -17.54
C SER A 892 -25.14 -9.75 -18.87
N TRP A 893 -25.48 -10.60 -19.83
CA TRP A 893 -26.06 -10.18 -21.11
C TRP A 893 -27.41 -9.47 -20.93
N ILE A 894 -28.32 -10.01 -20.12
CA ILE A 894 -29.64 -9.39 -19.83
C ILE A 894 -29.45 -8.02 -19.22
N LEU A 895 -28.57 -7.87 -18.22
CA LEU A 895 -28.27 -6.60 -17.57
C LEU A 895 -27.71 -5.58 -18.57
N SER A 896 -26.78 -5.99 -19.43
CA SER A 896 -26.17 -5.11 -20.42
C SER A 896 -27.17 -4.66 -21.50
N VAL A 897 -28.02 -5.56 -22.01
CA VAL A 897 -29.05 -5.22 -23.00
C VAL A 897 -30.14 -4.35 -22.40
N THR A 898 -30.52 -4.60 -21.15
CA THR A 898 -31.47 -3.77 -20.42
C THR A 898 -30.94 -2.34 -20.23
N PHE A 899 -29.69 -2.23 -19.77
CA PHE A 899 -29.00 -0.95 -19.66
C PHE A 899 -28.93 -0.23 -21.01
N ALA A 900 -28.52 -0.95 -22.07
CA ALA A 900 -28.46 -0.39 -23.42
C ALA A 900 -29.80 0.12 -23.91
N TYR A 901 -30.90 -0.61 -23.68
CA TYR A 901 -32.24 -0.16 -24.08
C TYR A 901 -32.63 1.17 -23.40
N PHE A 902 -32.55 1.22 -22.08
CA PHE A 902 -32.98 2.43 -21.36
C PHE A 902 -32.09 3.65 -21.68
N THR A 903 -30.81 3.46 -21.81
CA THR A 903 -29.87 4.54 -22.11
C THR A 903 -29.96 5.02 -23.56
N ASN A 904 -30.08 4.12 -24.53
CA ASN A 904 -30.29 4.49 -25.93
C ASN A 904 -31.64 5.19 -26.11
N LYS A 905 -32.72 4.68 -25.48
CA LYS A 905 -34.02 5.30 -25.50
C LYS A 905 -33.99 6.75 -24.99
N LYS A 906 -33.31 6.99 -23.84
CA LYS A 906 -33.31 8.30 -23.19
C LYS A 906 -32.30 9.27 -23.77
N PHE A 907 -31.07 8.81 -24.06
CA PHE A 907 -29.97 9.73 -24.36
C PHE A 907 -29.51 9.75 -25.83
N VAL A 908 -29.81 8.70 -26.62
CA VAL A 908 -29.44 8.66 -28.06
C VAL A 908 -30.62 9.08 -28.91
N PHE A 909 -31.73 8.33 -28.81
CA PHE A 909 -32.89 8.50 -29.70
C PHE A 909 -34.00 9.35 -29.11
N GLU A 910 -33.90 9.76 -27.84
CA GLU A 910 -34.84 10.63 -27.10
C GLU A 910 -36.32 10.21 -27.27
N SER A 911 -36.57 8.86 -27.27
CA SER A 911 -37.90 8.29 -27.49
C SER A 911 -38.83 8.56 -26.31
N LYS A 912 -40.03 9.13 -26.58
CA LYS A 912 -41.05 9.46 -25.58
C LYS A 912 -42.14 8.40 -25.42
N THR A 913 -41.96 7.22 -26.01
CA THR A 913 -42.96 6.13 -25.93
C THR A 913 -43.18 5.64 -24.50
N LYS A 914 -44.45 5.37 -24.13
CA LYS A 914 -44.86 4.91 -22.79
C LYS A 914 -45.78 3.68 -22.91
N GLY A 915 -45.99 2.91 -21.85
CA GLY A 915 -46.89 1.77 -21.74
C GLY A 915 -46.63 0.67 -22.79
N LYS A 916 -47.68 0.14 -23.42
CA LYS A 916 -47.58 -0.97 -24.39
C LYS A 916 -46.65 -0.69 -25.57
N ASN A 917 -46.51 0.57 -25.98
CA ASN A 917 -45.65 0.95 -27.08
C ASN A 917 -44.15 0.92 -26.66
N ALA A 918 -43.84 1.21 -25.40
CA ALA A 918 -42.50 1.05 -24.87
C ALA A 918 -42.10 -0.43 -24.77
N LEU A 919 -43.03 -1.33 -24.44
CA LEU A 919 -42.77 -2.77 -24.43
C LEU A 919 -42.53 -3.31 -25.86
N LYS A 920 -43.28 -2.86 -26.85
CA LYS A 920 -43.03 -3.21 -28.27
C LYS A 920 -41.67 -2.72 -28.75
N GLU A 921 -41.25 -1.52 -28.33
CA GLU A 921 -39.96 -0.91 -28.63
C GLU A 921 -38.82 -1.73 -27.98
N ALA A 922 -38.96 -2.11 -26.70
CA ALA A 922 -38.03 -2.97 -26.00
C ALA A 922 -37.90 -4.35 -26.68
N PHE A 923 -39.01 -4.96 -27.07
CA PHE A 923 -39.00 -6.25 -27.78
C PHE A 923 -38.25 -6.14 -29.12
N LYS A 924 -38.53 -5.12 -29.92
CA LYS A 924 -37.80 -4.84 -31.17
C LYS A 924 -36.31 -4.57 -30.93
N PHE A 925 -35.95 -3.93 -29.82
CA PHE A 925 -34.56 -3.71 -29.47
C PHE A 925 -33.84 -5.01 -29.17
N VAL A 926 -34.40 -5.90 -28.36
CA VAL A 926 -33.83 -7.21 -28.04
C VAL A 926 -33.71 -8.09 -29.30
N THR A 927 -34.77 -8.14 -30.12
CA THR A 927 -34.74 -8.94 -31.39
C THR A 927 -33.68 -8.40 -32.36
N SER A 928 -33.49 -7.07 -32.43
CA SER A 928 -32.43 -6.49 -33.27
C SER A 928 -31.03 -6.89 -32.78
N ARG A 929 -30.81 -7.00 -31.46
CA ARG A 929 -29.55 -7.49 -30.88
C ARG A 929 -29.28 -8.95 -31.17
N LEU A 930 -30.31 -9.79 -31.12
CA LEU A 930 -30.24 -11.19 -31.52
C LEU A 930 -29.91 -11.34 -33.01
N ALA A 931 -30.56 -10.55 -33.88
CA ALA A 931 -30.27 -10.56 -35.33
C ALA A 931 -28.80 -10.18 -35.60
N THR A 932 -28.27 -9.14 -34.97
CA THR A 932 -26.86 -8.73 -35.16
C THR A 932 -25.89 -9.74 -34.59
N PHE A 933 -26.26 -10.51 -33.55
CA PHE A 933 -25.47 -11.62 -33.04
C PHE A 933 -25.36 -12.74 -34.07
N ILE A 934 -26.47 -13.09 -34.74
CA ILE A 934 -26.45 -14.09 -35.84
C ILE A 934 -25.56 -13.59 -36.99
N ILE A 935 -25.66 -12.32 -37.34
CA ILE A 935 -24.81 -11.71 -38.38
C ILE A 935 -23.33 -11.74 -37.97
N ASP A 936 -22.99 -11.50 -36.70
CA ASP A 936 -21.61 -11.66 -36.18
C ASP A 936 -21.06 -13.06 -36.45
N LEU A 937 -21.83 -14.08 -36.10
CA LEU A 937 -21.45 -15.47 -36.32
C LEU A 937 -21.25 -15.81 -37.81
N VAL A 938 -22.16 -15.36 -38.65
CA VAL A 938 -22.08 -15.63 -40.13
C VAL A 938 -20.87 -14.92 -40.73
N ILE A 939 -20.64 -13.65 -40.43
CA ILE A 939 -19.50 -12.91 -40.98
C ILE A 939 -18.17 -13.44 -40.42
N MET A 940 -18.10 -13.81 -39.16
CA MET A 940 -16.93 -14.49 -38.57
C MET A 940 -16.61 -15.78 -39.31
N PHE A 941 -17.62 -16.63 -39.58
CA PHE A 941 -17.46 -17.85 -40.33
C PHE A 941 -16.89 -17.56 -41.72
N ILE A 942 -17.46 -16.58 -42.45
CA ILE A 942 -17.01 -16.20 -43.80
C ILE A 942 -15.55 -15.73 -43.75
N LEU A 943 -15.19 -14.78 -42.87
CA LEU A 943 -13.87 -14.21 -42.83
C LEU A 943 -12.79 -15.23 -42.42
N VAL A 944 -13.07 -16.07 -41.42
CA VAL A 944 -12.08 -17.01 -40.87
C VAL A 944 -12.01 -18.31 -41.71
N LYS A 945 -13.16 -18.87 -42.10
CA LYS A 945 -13.21 -20.20 -42.78
C LYS A 945 -13.12 -20.12 -44.28
N LEU A 946 -13.76 -19.12 -44.93
CA LEU A 946 -13.78 -18.98 -46.39
C LEU A 946 -12.64 -18.08 -46.89
N ILE A 947 -12.43 -16.92 -46.27
CA ILE A 947 -11.42 -15.95 -46.70
C ILE A 947 -10.06 -16.18 -46.01
N LYS A 948 -10.00 -16.99 -44.92
CA LYS A 948 -8.79 -17.36 -44.16
C LYS A 948 -8.05 -16.19 -43.51
N ILE A 949 -8.77 -15.14 -43.12
CA ILE A 949 -8.21 -14.04 -42.32
C ILE A 949 -7.92 -14.55 -40.94
N ASN A 950 -6.81 -14.07 -40.32
CA ASN A 950 -6.48 -14.36 -38.94
C ASN A 950 -7.67 -14.01 -38.02
N ASN A 951 -7.95 -14.88 -37.03
CA ASN A 951 -9.12 -14.82 -36.16
C ASN A 951 -9.23 -13.46 -35.42
N ASP A 952 -8.12 -12.91 -34.98
CA ASP A 952 -8.10 -11.64 -34.23
C ASP A 952 -8.47 -10.44 -35.11
N TYR A 953 -7.92 -10.38 -36.35
CA TYR A 953 -8.26 -9.34 -37.31
C TYR A 953 -9.71 -9.47 -37.83
N ALA A 954 -10.15 -10.69 -38.06
CA ALA A 954 -11.54 -10.96 -38.44
C ALA A 954 -12.51 -10.48 -37.37
N LYS A 955 -12.21 -10.73 -36.07
CA LYS A 955 -13.05 -10.29 -34.95
C LYS A 955 -13.16 -8.78 -34.85
N ILE A 956 -12.06 -8.05 -35.08
CA ILE A 956 -12.06 -6.58 -35.08
C ILE A 956 -12.97 -6.04 -36.20
N ILE A 957 -12.84 -6.58 -37.41
CA ILE A 957 -13.65 -6.18 -38.58
C ILE A 957 -15.14 -6.41 -38.30
N VAL A 958 -15.48 -7.60 -37.80
CA VAL A 958 -16.88 -7.95 -37.49
C VAL A 958 -17.46 -7.08 -36.41
N GLN A 959 -16.70 -6.75 -35.35
CA GLN A 959 -17.18 -5.85 -34.28
C GLN A 959 -17.52 -4.46 -34.81
N ILE A 960 -16.74 -3.92 -35.76
CA ILE A 960 -17.05 -2.63 -36.40
C ILE A 960 -18.35 -2.74 -37.21
N ILE A 961 -18.53 -3.81 -38.00
CA ILE A 961 -19.76 -4.04 -38.78
C ILE A 961 -20.98 -4.17 -37.86
N VAL A 962 -20.88 -4.96 -36.81
CA VAL A 962 -21.96 -5.17 -35.82
C VAL A 962 -22.33 -3.87 -35.10
N LEU A 963 -21.34 -3.04 -34.75
CA LEU A 963 -21.57 -1.73 -34.13
C LEU A 963 -22.41 -0.83 -35.07
N VAL A 964 -22.05 -0.75 -36.34
CA VAL A 964 -22.76 0.04 -37.37
C VAL A 964 -24.17 -0.50 -37.58
N LEU A 965 -24.33 -1.82 -37.74
CA LEU A 965 -25.63 -2.46 -37.90
C LEU A 965 -26.54 -2.26 -36.70
N ASN A 966 -26.01 -2.36 -35.51
CA ASN A 966 -26.72 -2.10 -34.26
C ASN A 966 -27.26 -0.66 -34.18
N TYR A 967 -26.46 0.32 -34.67
CA TYR A 967 -26.92 1.72 -34.76
C TYR A 967 -28.05 1.87 -35.80
N ILE A 968 -27.86 1.33 -37.00
CA ILE A 968 -28.84 1.39 -38.10
C ILE A 968 -30.15 0.75 -37.66
N PHE A 969 -30.13 -0.45 -37.11
CA PHE A 969 -31.33 -1.15 -36.64
C PHE A 969 -32.01 -0.41 -35.49
N SER A 970 -31.27 0.12 -34.54
CA SER A 970 -31.83 0.94 -33.45
C SER A 970 -32.53 2.17 -33.99
N LYS A 971 -31.93 2.85 -34.97
CA LYS A 971 -32.46 4.08 -35.56
C LYS A 971 -33.68 3.85 -36.47
N LEU A 972 -33.58 2.85 -37.35
CA LEU A 972 -34.59 2.64 -38.41
C LEU A 972 -35.74 1.71 -38.00
N LEU A 973 -35.45 0.70 -37.10
CA LEU A 973 -36.44 -0.34 -36.78
C LEU A 973 -37.00 -0.21 -35.36
N VAL A 974 -36.22 0.29 -34.41
CA VAL A 974 -36.59 0.31 -33.00
C VAL A 974 -37.18 1.68 -32.58
N PHE A 975 -36.37 2.74 -32.69
CA PHE A 975 -36.70 4.08 -32.21
C PHE A 975 -37.22 4.97 -33.35
N THR A 976 -38.25 4.57 -34.05
CA THR A 976 -38.86 5.32 -35.14
C THR A 976 -39.69 6.50 -34.61
N ASN A 977 -39.11 7.70 -34.57
CA ASN A 977 -39.85 8.92 -34.21
C ASN A 977 -40.71 9.41 -35.40
N LYS A 978 -41.98 9.06 -35.42
CA LYS A 978 -42.94 9.49 -36.45
C LYS A 978 -43.20 11.02 -36.50
N GLU A 979 -42.85 11.74 -35.44
CA GLU A 979 -43.07 13.21 -35.37
C GLU A 979 -41.91 14.04 -35.98
N LYS A 980 -40.65 13.57 -35.87
CA LYS A 980 -39.50 14.28 -36.50
C LYS A 980 -39.54 14.22 -38.02
N ASN A 981 -40.01 13.12 -38.57
CA ASN A 981 -40.13 12.93 -40.03
C ASN A 981 -41.20 13.77 -40.68
N LYS A 982 -42.09 14.44 -39.90
CA LYS A 982 -43.06 15.37 -40.43
C LYS A 982 -42.55 16.82 -40.51
N ILE A 983 -41.55 17.14 -39.72
CA ILE A 983 -40.94 18.49 -39.69
C ILE A 983 -39.85 18.60 -40.75
N ASP A 984 -39.02 17.56 -40.94
CA ASP A 984 -37.98 17.54 -41.98
C ASP A 984 -38.50 17.37 -43.43
N LYS A 985 -39.79 17.01 -43.58
CA LYS A 985 -40.49 17.01 -44.90
C LYS A 985 -41.21 18.33 -45.19
N LYS A 986 -41.19 19.31 -44.27
CA LYS A 986 -41.79 20.61 -44.42
C LYS A 986 -40.79 21.77 -44.40
N ALA A 987 -39.47 21.47 -44.22
CA ALA A 987 -38.34 22.36 -44.46
C ALA A 987 -37.57 21.85 -45.70
#